data_2446c9b2f4bd893c20d04461c301255e
#
_entry.id   2446c9b2f4bd893c20d04461c301255e
#
_cell.length_a   1.000
_cell.length_b   1.000
_cell.length_c   1.000
_cell.angle_alpha   90.00
_cell.angle_beta   90.00
_cell.angle_gamma   90.00
#
_symmetry.space_group_name_H-M   'P 1'
#
loop_
_entity.id
_entity.type
_entity.pdbx_description
1 polymer ?
#
loop_
_entity_poly.entity_id
_entity_poly.type
_entity_poly.pdbx_seq_one_letter_code
_entity_poly.pdbx_strand_id
1 'polypeptide(L)'
;MRAVLALALIAVFSVASCQKDDDPSDAIQDPSQDPSQDAFQDIDPDQALPEDTGEEVEIDTFVPEIVEMEVVDLVDRVRPTVGTSGEGNVFIGASWPRGMVKVGPNNRIDSGGVSGYSYNRDTIQGFVHSHLEGAGGSGHGYNRILVMPFTGTPEPTLAGWTSTFSHDNEVAKPHLYQVNLDTYGIDVEVTASRLVGLHRWTFPAAENAGMVLDLVSSLGAWQEAEMKVVSDTLVEGFSRYQTNPLVAIVADMVDPGTGISTVYYSIKLDRSFTVTKFNPKRDTGAFLSFSTEDGDVVEARVGISYISVEQARLNREAITDKTFEQVQTETKHQWNRLLSRVRVESDSDEDIDRLYTAVYHSLLAPADYTEGTGFFSGADGKGQTYQTQGWRYYTDDWCMWDTYRTSHPWFTLIEPEVNSDIAQSIVHTYEAGGWMQKCTWNAVGDSRVMTANPQFCIIANSFLRGFDKFNIDTAWEGMLKGSMEDSENPAPDGMCGYFNRGTPPDYVERGFVSMDCDVDQSASMTLEHAHNDWCVARFAEKHNKRDWADFFYKRSKNYANHFNDEYGFMVPKYRDGSWLKNFSPTSPDGFCEADSWKYTWSVPHDICGLVDLIGGNDKFEAKLDEFFSDGHFDVTNQPDFHVPWLYSFIGKASKTQDLVANLVGNHFHLGSNGLPGNDDAGSTSAWLIFALLGFYPVTPGGDTYIMNAPQ
;
A
#
# COMPACT_ATOMS: atom_id res chain seq x y z
N MET A 1 -27.52 -4.11 -4.30
CA MET A 1 -26.75 -5.34 -3.96
C MET A 1 -27.21 -5.89 -2.62
N ARG A 2 -27.52 -7.17 -2.49
CA ARG A 2 -27.75 -7.80 -1.17
C ARG A 2 -26.45 -8.50 -0.80
N ALA A 3 -25.70 -7.93 0.12
CA ALA A 3 -24.50 -8.56 0.62
C ALA A 3 -24.87 -9.55 1.72
N VAL A 4 -24.59 -10.83 1.51
CA VAL A 4 -24.54 -11.82 2.58
C VAL A 4 -23.06 -11.93 2.96
N LEU A 5 -22.60 -11.02 3.81
CA LEU A 5 -21.31 -11.19 4.47
C LEU A 5 -21.49 -12.29 5.51
N ALA A 6 -21.09 -13.54 5.20
CA ALA A 6 -20.98 -14.60 6.19
C ALA A 6 -19.69 -14.36 7.01
N LEU A 7 -19.68 -13.25 7.71
CA LEU A 7 -18.69 -12.92 8.71
C LEU A 7 -19.35 -13.08 10.06
N ALA A 8 -18.88 -14.03 10.87
CA ALA A 8 -19.07 -13.99 12.31
C ALA A 8 -18.29 -12.79 12.86
N LEU A 9 -18.67 -11.58 12.45
CA LEU A 9 -18.13 -10.33 12.94
C LEU A 9 -19.13 -9.74 13.90
N ILE A 10 -18.73 -9.57 15.15
CA ILE A 10 -19.30 -8.53 15.99
C ILE A 10 -18.61 -7.23 15.55
N ALA A 11 -18.96 -6.71 14.37
CA ALA A 11 -18.68 -5.32 14.06
C ALA A 11 -19.64 -4.50 14.93
N VAL A 12 -19.14 -3.67 15.80
CA VAL A 12 -19.96 -2.71 16.54
C VAL A 12 -20.42 -1.66 15.53
N PHE A 13 -21.63 -1.85 15.00
CA PHE A 13 -22.25 -0.86 14.14
C PHE A 13 -22.82 0.24 15.03
N SER A 14 -22.19 1.39 15.05
CA SER A 14 -22.75 2.56 15.70
C SER A 14 -23.52 3.40 14.68
N VAL A 15 -24.74 3.75 14.99
CA VAL A 15 -25.41 4.90 14.38
C VAL A 15 -24.84 6.12 15.08
N ALA A 16 -23.71 6.62 14.59
CA ALA A 16 -23.14 7.84 15.15
C ALA A 16 -24.08 9.01 14.80
N SER A 17 -24.50 9.73 15.82
CA SER A 17 -25.24 10.99 15.71
C SER A 17 -24.56 11.98 16.64
N CYS A 18 -24.21 13.17 16.11
CA CYS A 18 -23.71 14.28 16.91
C CYS A 18 -24.85 15.02 17.65
N GLN A 19 -25.91 14.32 18.07
CA GLN A 19 -26.93 14.89 18.94
C GLN A 19 -26.41 14.96 20.37
N LYS A 20 -26.41 16.16 20.95
CA LYS A 20 -26.07 16.35 22.37
C LYS A 20 -27.17 15.69 23.22
N ASP A 21 -26.78 14.72 24.05
CA ASP A 21 -27.53 14.44 25.25
C ASP A 21 -27.29 15.65 26.18
N ASP A 22 -28.36 16.34 26.58
CA ASP A 22 -28.31 17.49 27.47
C ASP A 22 -27.87 17.06 28.89
N ASP A 23 -26.57 16.80 29.09
CA ASP A 23 -25.96 16.68 30.40
C ASP A 23 -25.26 18.00 30.74
N PRO A 24 -25.68 18.69 31.81
CA PRO A 24 -25.18 20.04 32.14
C PRO A 24 -23.76 20.11 32.71
N SER A 25 -22.97 19.01 32.68
CA SER A 25 -21.66 18.97 33.34
C SER A 25 -20.45 19.28 32.49
N ASP A 26 -20.58 19.39 31.14
CA ASP A 26 -19.48 19.75 30.24
C ASP A 26 -19.46 21.23 29.88
N ALA A 27 -19.12 22.06 30.87
CA ALA A 27 -18.76 23.45 30.61
C ALA A 27 -17.36 23.51 29.98
N ILE A 28 -17.31 23.82 28.68
CA ILE A 28 -16.08 24.13 27.94
C ILE A 28 -15.34 25.25 28.67
N GLN A 29 -14.12 25.01 29.13
CA GLN A 29 -13.24 26.05 29.65
C GLN A 29 -12.78 26.94 28.48
N ASP A 30 -12.84 28.24 28.71
CA ASP A 30 -12.41 29.31 27.81
C ASP A 30 -11.00 29.08 27.27
N PRO A 31 -10.80 29.04 25.92
CA PRO A 31 -9.50 28.81 25.28
C PRO A 31 -8.47 29.93 25.49
N SER A 32 -8.82 31.01 26.18
CA SER A 32 -7.96 32.19 26.38
C SER A 32 -6.96 32.07 27.56
N GLN A 33 -6.94 30.95 28.28
CA GLN A 33 -5.92 30.71 29.30
C GLN A 33 -4.81 29.84 28.68
N ASP A 34 -3.64 30.44 28.52
CA ASP A 34 -2.40 29.85 28.04
C ASP A 34 -1.98 28.64 28.93
N PRO A 35 -1.99 27.38 28.36
CA PRO A 35 -1.61 26.18 29.10
C PRO A 35 -0.12 25.81 28.93
N SER A 36 0.72 26.73 28.40
CA SER A 36 1.98 26.33 27.76
C SER A 36 3.18 26.14 28.68
N GLN A 37 3.10 26.20 30.01
CA GLN A 37 4.31 26.06 30.83
C GLN A 37 4.31 25.02 31.96
N ASP A 38 3.17 24.50 32.42
CA ASP A 38 3.16 23.65 33.61
C ASP A 38 2.90 22.15 33.38
N ALA A 39 2.55 21.71 32.15
CA ALA A 39 2.19 20.31 31.91
C ALA A 39 3.35 19.39 31.45
N PHE A 40 4.51 19.95 31.13
CA PHE A 40 5.61 19.19 30.51
C PHE A 40 6.74 18.79 31.50
N GLN A 41 6.69 19.16 32.78
CA GLN A 41 7.80 18.92 33.72
C GLN A 41 7.67 17.66 34.55
N ASP A 42 6.53 16.98 34.59
CA ASP A 42 6.26 15.95 35.62
C ASP A 42 6.10 14.51 35.10
N ILE A 43 6.28 14.20 33.80
CA ILE A 43 6.24 12.81 33.33
C ILE A 43 7.66 12.33 33.00
N ASP A 44 8.29 11.65 33.97
CA ASP A 44 9.55 10.94 33.78
C ASP A 44 9.26 9.58 33.08
N PRO A 45 9.76 9.32 31.90
CA PRO A 45 9.52 8.05 31.20
C PRO A 45 10.05 6.81 31.92
N ASP A 46 10.97 6.99 32.91
CA ASP A 46 11.56 5.92 33.73
C ASP A 46 10.91 5.73 35.09
N GLN A 47 9.88 6.49 35.46
CA GLN A 47 9.18 6.27 36.72
C GLN A 47 8.27 5.06 36.67
N ALA A 48 8.62 4.02 37.41
CA ALA A 48 7.73 2.92 37.75
C ALA A 48 6.50 3.44 38.49
N LEU A 49 5.33 3.39 37.87
CA LEU A 49 4.06 3.75 38.49
C LEU A 49 3.73 2.80 39.67
N PRO A 50 2.96 3.26 40.70
CA PRO A 50 2.53 2.41 41.80
C PRO A 50 1.72 1.20 41.29
N GLU A 51 1.92 0.03 41.91
CA GLU A 51 1.16 -1.18 41.65
C GLU A 51 -0.34 -0.92 41.80
N ASP A 52 -1.09 -1.04 40.72
CA ASP A 52 -2.55 -0.94 40.69
C ASP A 52 -3.15 -2.22 41.30
N THR A 53 -3.90 -2.10 42.38
CA THR A 53 -4.66 -3.19 43.01
C THR A 53 -6.12 -3.20 42.54
N GLY A 54 -6.37 -2.92 41.25
CA GLY A 54 -7.68 -2.94 40.63
C GLY A 54 -8.19 -4.35 40.30
N GLU A 55 -9.46 -4.60 40.58
CA GLU A 55 -10.15 -5.86 40.22
C GLU A 55 -9.96 -6.19 38.73
N GLU A 56 -9.58 -7.44 38.41
CA GLU A 56 -9.52 -7.97 37.07
C GLU A 56 -10.92 -7.91 36.44
N VAL A 57 -11.10 -7.01 35.48
CA VAL A 57 -12.23 -7.07 34.56
C VAL A 57 -11.91 -8.17 33.57
N GLU A 58 -12.64 -9.29 33.60
CA GLU A 58 -12.57 -10.32 32.55
C GLU A 58 -12.87 -9.65 31.20
N ILE A 59 -11.84 -9.37 30.42
CA ILE A 59 -11.99 -8.96 29.04
C ILE A 59 -12.28 -10.21 28.25
N ASP A 60 -13.52 -10.31 27.73
CA ASP A 60 -13.92 -11.37 26.82
C ASP A 60 -13.02 -11.30 25.57
N THR A 61 -12.01 -12.14 25.51
CA THR A 61 -11.07 -12.20 24.39
C THR A 61 -11.73 -12.94 23.24
N PHE A 62 -12.46 -12.18 22.42
CA PHE A 62 -12.97 -12.69 21.15
C PHE A 62 -11.80 -13.00 20.22
N VAL A 63 -11.51 -14.26 19.98
CA VAL A 63 -10.62 -14.71 18.90
C VAL A 63 -11.52 -14.98 17.69
N PRO A 64 -11.38 -14.23 16.60
CA PRO A 64 -12.18 -14.47 15.40
C PRO A 64 -11.93 -15.90 14.90
N GLU A 65 -12.95 -16.73 14.89
CA GLU A 65 -12.89 -18.06 14.29
C GLU A 65 -12.90 -17.89 12.76
N ILE A 66 -11.84 -18.36 12.08
CA ILE A 66 -11.79 -18.35 10.62
C ILE A 66 -12.77 -19.43 10.13
N VAL A 67 -13.94 -19.01 9.67
CA VAL A 67 -14.89 -19.92 9.03
C VAL A 67 -14.36 -20.22 7.63
N GLU A 68 -13.92 -21.47 7.38
CA GLU A 68 -13.60 -21.91 6.03
C GLU A 68 -14.88 -21.92 5.19
N MET A 69 -14.93 -21.04 4.20
CA MET A 69 -16.03 -20.96 3.26
C MET A 69 -15.82 -21.94 2.10
N GLU A 70 -16.93 -22.44 1.54
CA GLU A 70 -16.88 -23.20 0.29
C GLU A 70 -16.17 -22.37 -0.79
N VAL A 71 -15.14 -22.94 -1.41
CA VAL A 71 -14.39 -22.28 -2.49
C VAL A 71 -15.18 -22.37 -3.79
N VAL A 72 -15.49 -21.21 -4.37
CA VAL A 72 -16.22 -21.10 -5.65
C VAL A 72 -15.28 -20.52 -6.71
N ASP A 73 -15.50 -20.86 -7.96
CA ASP A 73 -14.71 -20.32 -9.07
C ASP A 73 -15.15 -18.89 -9.41
N LEU A 74 -14.40 -17.91 -8.90
CA LEU A 74 -14.66 -16.48 -9.00
C LEU A 74 -13.59 -15.72 -9.79
N VAL A 75 -12.47 -16.36 -10.12
CA VAL A 75 -11.40 -15.69 -10.88
C VAL A 75 -11.86 -15.20 -12.26
N ASP A 76 -12.92 -15.81 -12.80
CA ASP A 76 -13.51 -15.35 -14.08
C ASP A 76 -14.36 -14.08 -13.94
N ARG A 77 -14.67 -13.64 -12.73
CA ARG A 77 -15.29 -12.34 -12.44
C ARG A 77 -14.26 -11.20 -12.37
N VAL A 78 -12.98 -11.52 -12.22
CA VAL A 78 -11.90 -10.53 -12.12
C VAL A 78 -11.49 -10.04 -13.51
N ARG A 79 -11.31 -8.74 -13.64
CA ARG A 79 -10.86 -8.04 -14.86
C ARG A 79 -9.53 -7.33 -14.60
N PRO A 80 -8.36 -8.02 -14.67
CA PRO A 80 -7.06 -7.41 -14.35
C PRO A 80 -6.67 -6.26 -15.29
N THR A 81 -7.36 -6.06 -16.39
CA THR A 81 -7.15 -4.93 -17.32
C THR A 81 -7.71 -3.60 -16.79
N VAL A 82 -8.63 -3.62 -15.81
CA VAL A 82 -9.18 -2.40 -15.20
C VAL A 82 -8.07 -1.61 -14.52
N GLY A 83 -7.96 -0.31 -14.80
CA GLY A 83 -6.94 0.57 -14.25
C GLY A 83 -5.55 0.47 -14.92
N THR A 84 -5.39 -0.33 -15.98
CA THR A 84 -4.11 -0.46 -16.72
C THR A 84 -3.87 0.63 -17.75
N SER A 85 -4.86 1.50 -18.00
CA SER A 85 -4.69 2.75 -18.73
C SER A 85 -5.13 3.95 -17.87
N GLY A 86 -4.84 5.17 -18.32
CA GLY A 86 -5.05 6.35 -17.50
C GLY A 86 -4.04 6.39 -16.33
N GLU A 87 -4.52 6.75 -15.15
CA GLU A 87 -3.71 6.97 -13.95
C GLU A 87 -3.73 5.80 -12.95
N GLY A 88 -4.48 4.71 -13.20
CA GLY A 88 -4.67 3.60 -12.25
C GLY A 88 -3.38 2.87 -11.88
N ASN A 89 -2.45 2.75 -12.83
CA ASN A 89 -1.15 2.07 -12.66
C ASN A 89 -1.23 0.66 -12.08
N VAL A 90 -2.28 -0.07 -12.43
CA VAL A 90 -2.57 -1.42 -11.93
C VAL A 90 -1.65 -2.44 -12.57
N PHE A 91 -1.25 -3.45 -11.80
CA PHE A 91 -0.51 -4.61 -12.27
C PHE A 91 -1.40 -5.51 -13.15
N ILE A 92 -0.86 -5.96 -14.28
CA ILE A 92 -1.44 -7.00 -15.13
C ILE A 92 -0.45 -8.17 -15.23
N GLY A 93 -0.92 -9.36 -14.95
CA GLY A 93 -0.07 -10.56 -15.01
C GLY A 93 -0.54 -11.61 -14.04
N ALA A 94 0.30 -12.62 -13.80
CA ALA A 94 0.02 -13.69 -12.87
C ALA A 94 0.76 -13.49 -11.55
N SER A 95 0.06 -13.69 -10.44
CA SER A 95 0.64 -13.66 -9.10
C SER A 95 -0.09 -14.62 -8.16
N TRP A 96 0.62 -15.09 -7.16
CA TRP A 96 0.00 -15.64 -5.96
C TRP A 96 -0.59 -14.50 -5.12
N PRO A 97 -1.72 -14.67 -4.42
CA PRO A 97 -2.21 -13.63 -3.51
C PRO A 97 -1.10 -13.16 -2.57
N ARG A 98 -0.84 -11.87 -2.50
CA ARG A 98 0.29 -11.29 -1.74
C ARG A 98 1.66 -11.91 -2.07
N GLY A 99 1.83 -12.49 -3.27
CA GLY A 99 3.10 -13.10 -3.67
C GLY A 99 4.19 -12.06 -3.89
N MET A 100 5.43 -12.39 -3.47
CA MET A 100 6.62 -11.58 -3.78
C MET A 100 6.87 -11.53 -5.30
N VAL A 101 6.59 -12.63 -6.00
CA VAL A 101 6.65 -12.68 -7.47
C VAL A 101 5.32 -12.24 -8.06
N LYS A 102 5.39 -11.20 -8.87
CA LYS A 102 4.34 -10.73 -9.76
C LYS A 102 4.91 -10.76 -11.17
N VAL A 103 4.55 -11.79 -11.97
CA VAL A 103 5.10 -11.97 -13.32
C VAL A 103 4.11 -11.45 -14.36
N GLY A 104 4.56 -10.52 -15.20
CA GLY A 104 3.68 -9.92 -16.19
C GLY A 104 4.44 -9.20 -17.31
N PRO A 105 3.71 -8.76 -18.33
CA PRO A 105 4.27 -8.01 -19.44
C PRO A 105 4.73 -6.63 -18.98
N ASN A 106 5.76 -6.13 -19.65
CA ASN A 106 6.25 -4.78 -19.49
C ASN A 106 6.29 -4.08 -20.84
N ASN A 107 5.70 -2.88 -20.91
CA ASN A 107 5.70 -2.02 -22.08
C ASN A 107 5.93 -0.54 -21.76
N ARG A 108 6.26 -0.23 -20.50
CA ARG A 108 6.46 1.15 -19.97
C ARG A 108 7.80 1.37 -19.29
N ILE A 109 8.82 0.57 -19.52
CA ILE A 109 10.15 0.77 -18.89
C ILE A 109 10.70 2.18 -19.18
N ASP A 110 10.36 2.73 -20.33
CA ASP A 110 10.83 4.02 -20.85
C ASP A 110 10.05 5.25 -20.37
N SER A 111 8.92 5.10 -19.68
CA SER A 111 7.97 6.20 -19.43
C SER A 111 7.39 6.29 -18.03
N GLY A 112 7.93 5.53 -17.07
CA GLY A 112 7.44 5.55 -15.69
C GLY A 112 6.13 4.77 -15.51
N GLY A 113 5.75 4.58 -14.26
CA GLY A 113 4.65 3.70 -13.85
C GLY A 113 5.19 2.37 -13.38
N VAL A 114 5.11 2.15 -12.07
CA VAL A 114 5.73 0.99 -11.40
C VAL A 114 5.06 -0.33 -11.72
N SER A 115 3.81 -0.32 -12.22
CA SER A 115 3.14 -1.50 -12.76
C SER A 115 3.78 -2.04 -14.05
N GLY A 116 4.52 -1.20 -14.77
CA GLY A 116 5.29 -1.58 -15.97
C GLY A 116 4.48 -1.75 -17.24
N TYR A 117 3.15 -1.71 -17.19
CA TYR A 117 2.24 -1.94 -18.32
C TYR A 117 1.28 -0.77 -18.53
N SER A 118 0.89 -0.57 -19.79
CA SER A 118 -0.21 0.31 -20.18
C SER A 118 -1.00 -0.32 -21.32
N TYR A 119 -2.30 -0.47 -21.13
CA TYR A 119 -3.21 -0.99 -22.14
C TYR A 119 -3.24 -0.16 -23.45
N ASN A 120 -2.83 1.12 -23.40
CA ASN A 120 -2.80 1.99 -24.59
C ASN A 120 -1.61 1.70 -25.53
N ARG A 121 -0.77 0.71 -25.25
CA ARG A 121 0.38 0.33 -26.07
C ARG A 121 0.18 -1.05 -26.68
N ASP A 122 0.57 -1.18 -27.92
CA ASP A 122 0.49 -2.39 -28.75
C ASP A 122 1.83 -3.14 -28.84
N THR A 123 2.73 -2.92 -27.89
CA THR A 123 4.06 -3.53 -27.83
C THR A 123 4.33 -4.16 -26.48
N ILE A 124 5.17 -5.20 -26.46
CA ILE A 124 5.72 -5.83 -25.23
C ILE A 124 7.24 -5.76 -25.34
N GLN A 125 7.86 -5.20 -24.28
CA GLN A 125 9.31 -5.07 -24.12
C GLN A 125 9.93 -6.30 -23.47
N GLY A 126 9.13 -7.09 -22.76
CA GLY A 126 9.49 -8.33 -22.08
C GLY A 126 8.58 -8.62 -20.91
N PHE A 127 8.92 -9.66 -20.16
CA PHE A 127 8.22 -10.10 -18.94
C PHE A 127 9.15 -9.96 -17.75
N VAL A 128 8.68 -9.36 -16.68
CA VAL A 128 9.47 -9.13 -15.46
C VAL A 128 8.78 -9.78 -14.25
N HIS A 129 9.49 -9.86 -13.12
CA HIS A 129 9.10 -10.69 -11.98
C HIS A 129 8.80 -9.90 -10.71
N SER A 130 8.97 -8.58 -10.77
CA SER A 130 8.66 -7.67 -9.66
C SER A 130 7.86 -6.47 -10.14
N HIS A 131 6.67 -6.29 -9.61
CA HIS A 131 5.80 -5.14 -9.88
C HIS A 131 5.24 -4.61 -8.56
N LEU A 132 4.99 -3.32 -8.51
CA LEU A 132 4.17 -2.71 -7.47
C LEU A 132 2.77 -2.44 -8.04
N GLU A 133 1.77 -2.46 -7.18
CA GLU A 133 0.37 -2.25 -7.53
C GLU A 133 -0.03 -0.78 -7.35
N GLY A 134 -0.57 -0.20 -8.41
CA GLY A 134 -1.33 1.03 -8.34
C GLY A 134 -0.55 2.34 -8.13
N ALA A 135 0.75 2.28 -7.94
CA ALA A 135 1.53 3.47 -7.66
C ALA A 135 1.96 4.22 -8.92
N GLY A 136 1.74 5.54 -8.96
CA GLY A 136 2.05 6.40 -10.10
C GLY A 136 3.50 6.86 -10.22
N GLY A 137 4.34 6.57 -9.24
CA GLY A 137 5.72 7.03 -9.21
C GLY A 137 6.64 6.34 -10.22
N SER A 138 7.69 7.03 -10.65
CA SER A 138 8.76 6.47 -11.48
C SER A 138 10.04 6.30 -10.68
N GLY A 139 10.87 5.30 -11.04
CA GLY A 139 12.23 5.18 -10.51
C GLY A 139 12.37 4.43 -9.19
N HIS A 140 11.41 3.61 -8.81
CA HIS A 140 11.45 2.86 -7.54
C HIS A 140 12.19 1.52 -7.63
N GLY A 141 12.78 1.21 -8.78
CA GLY A 141 13.59 0.01 -8.94
C GLY A 141 12.79 -1.29 -9.03
N TYR A 142 11.54 -1.25 -9.43
CA TYR A 142 10.75 -2.42 -9.85
C TYR A 142 10.98 -2.77 -11.31
N ASN A 143 10.26 -3.76 -11.83
CA ASN A 143 10.34 -4.28 -13.21
C ASN A 143 11.72 -4.88 -13.52
N ARG A 144 12.16 -5.82 -12.69
CA ARG A 144 13.49 -6.41 -12.78
C ARG A 144 13.48 -7.85 -13.26
N ILE A 145 14.68 -8.28 -13.72
CA ILE A 145 14.92 -9.61 -14.29
C ILE A 145 13.97 -9.83 -15.45
N LEU A 146 14.24 -9.05 -16.53
CA LEU A 146 13.45 -9.11 -17.74
C LEU A 146 13.85 -10.30 -18.57
N VAL A 147 12.86 -11.08 -18.99
CA VAL A 147 13.00 -12.15 -19.97
C VAL A 147 12.09 -11.88 -21.16
N MET A 148 12.57 -12.20 -22.38
CA MET A 148 11.79 -12.05 -23.62
C MET A 148 12.13 -13.19 -24.57
N PRO A 149 11.18 -14.07 -24.94
CA PRO A 149 11.45 -15.08 -25.95
C PRO A 149 11.55 -14.42 -27.34
N PHE A 150 12.40 -14.97 -28.21
CA PHE A 150 12.61 -14.44 -29.54
C PHE A 150 12.87 -15.54 -30.58
N THR A 151 12.66 -15.19 -31.86
CA THR A 151 13.16 -15.91 -33.04
C THR A 151 14.00 -14.96 -33.89
N GLY A 152 14.94 -15.49 -34.67
CA GLY A 152 15.83 -14.69 -35.51
C GLY A 152 17.00 -14.10 -34.71
N THR A 153 17.43 -12.89 -35.05
CA THR A 153 18.62 -12.25 -34.45
C THR A 153 18.24 -10.81 -34.04
N PRO A 154 17.61 -10.62 -32.87
CA PRO A 154 17.29 -9.29 -32.42
C PRO A 154 18.55 -8.48 -32.07
N GLU A 155 18.47 -7.16 -32.21
CA GLU A 155 19.51 -6.26 -31.74
C GLU A 155 19.56 -6.25 -30.20
N PRO A 156 20.76 -6.14 -29.57
CA PRO A 156 20.92 -6.19 -28.11
C PRO A 156 20.51 -4.87 -27.44
N THR A 157 19.28 -4.39 -27.70
CA THR A 157 18.67 -3.18 -27.15
C THR A 157 17.21 -3.42 -26.86
N LEU A 158 16.64 -2.70 -25.88
CA LEU A 158 15.25 -2.82 -25.50
C LEU A 158 14.31 -2.70 -26.72
N ALA A 159 14.56 -1.72 -27.59
CA ALA A 159 13.79 -1.56 -28.83
C ALA A 159 14.02 -2.70 -29.83
N GLY A 160 15.23 -3.30 -29.84
CA GLY A 160 15.63 -4.34 -30.81
C GLY A 160 14.94 -5.68 -30.57
N TRP A 161 14.54 -5.99 -29.35
CA TRP A 161 13.79 -7.22 -29.05
C TRP A 161 12.33 -7.00 -28.67
N THR A 162 11.84 -5.74 -28.67
CA THR A 162 10.42 -5.44 -28.45
C THR A 162 9.55 -6.08 -29.53
N SER A 163 8.45 -6.70 -29.15
CA SER A 163 7.45 -7.26 -30.07
C SER A 163 6.17 -6.46 -30.07
N THR A 164 5.50 -6.39 -31.20
CA THR A 164 4.09 -6.02 -31.28
C THR A 164 3.20 -7.15 -30.79
N PHE A 165 1.97 -6.83 -30.37
CA PHE A 165 0.92 -7.77 -30.00
C PHE A 165 -0.46 -7.15 -30.25
N SER A 166 -1.50 -7.98 -30.20
CA SER A 166 -2.90 -7.55 -30.24
C SER A 166 -3.61 -7.89 -28.95
N HIS A 167 -4.38 -6.95 -28.42
CA HIS A 167 -5.27 -7.20 -27.26
C HIS A 167 -6.35 -8.25 -27.54
N ASP A 168 -6.66 -8.53 -28.82
CA ASP A 168 -7.58 -9.61 -29.20
C ASP A 168 -7.03 -11.01 -28.83
N ASN A 169 -5.71 -11.12 -28.70
CA ASN A 169 -4.98 -12.34 -28.33
C ASN A 169 -4.40 -12.28 -26.90
N GLU A 170 -4.82 -11.29 -26.11
CA GLU A 170 -4.36 -11.10 -24.74
C GLU A 170 -5.38 -11.70 -23.76
N VAL A 171 -4.91 -12.55 -22.86
CA VAL A 171 -5.70 -13.08 -21.75
C VAL A 171 -5.01 -12.72 -20.44
N ALA A 172 -5.71 -11.98 -19.59
CA ALA A 172 -5.27 -11.64 -18.24
C ALA A 172 -6.23 -12.21 -17.20
N LYS A 173 -5.71 -13.03 -16.30
CA LYS A 173 -6.39 -13.61 -15.14
C LYS A 173 -5.46 -13.50 -13.92
N PRO A 174 -5.94 -13.50 -12.70
CA PRO A 174 -5.10 -13.42 -11.51
C PRO A 174 -3.97 -14.45 -11.44
N HIS A 175 -4.16 -15.61 -12.05
CA HIS A 175 -3.26 -16.76 -12.02
C HIS A 175 -2.57 -17.08 -13.35
N LEU A 176 -2.90 -16.35 -14.43
CA LEU A 176 -2.44 -16.64 -15.78
C LEU A 176 -2.44 -15.38 -16.63
N TYR A 177 -1.36 -15.16 -17.36
CA TYR A 177 -1.33 -14.19 -18.45
C TYR A 177 -0.89 -14.90 -19.74
N GLN A 178 -1.58 -14.61 -20.85
CA GLN A 178 -1.27 -15.18 -22.15
C GLN A 178 -1.29 -14.09 -23.23
N VAL A 179 -0.39 -14.20 -24.19
CA VAL A 179 -0.32 -13.29 -25.35
C VAL A 179 0.45 -13.93 -26.50
N ASN A 180 0.11 -13.57 -27.74
CA ASN A 180 0.96 -13.86 -28.92
C ASN A 180 1.90 -12.69 -29.18
N LEU A 181 3.18 -12.96 -29.38
CA LEU A 181 4.20 -11.99 -29.78
C LEU A 181 4.29 -11.95 -31.31
N ASP A 182 3.59 -11.01 -31.94
CA ASP A 182 3.41 -10.98 -33.42
C ASP A 182 4.74 -10.92 -34.19
N THR A 183 5.74 -10.16 -33.66
CA THR A 183 7.06 -10.04 -34.30
C THR A 183 7.78 -11.38 -34.41
N TYR A 184 7.56 -12.29 -33.47
CA TYR A 184 8.29 -13.54 -33.32
C TYR A 184 7.44 -14.77 -33.63
N GLY A 185 6.09 -14.61 -33.70
CA GLY A 185 5.17 -15.73 -33.86
C GLY A 185 5.19 -16.69 -32.65
N ILE A 186 5.43 -16.19 -31.45
CA ILE A 186 5.56 -16.99 -30.24
C ILE A 186 4.33 -16.79 -29.37
N ASP A 187 3.67 -17.89 -28.97
CA ASP A 187 2.66 -17.85 -27.93
C ASP A 187 3.34 -17.91 -26.55
N VAL A 188 2.99 -16.97 -25.68
CA VAL A 188 3.53 -16.84 -24.32
C VAL A 188 2.43 -17.10 -23.33
N GLU A 189 2.71 -17.96 -22.34
CA GLU A 189 1.92 -18.16 -21.13
C GLU A 189 2.81 -17.94 -19.92
N VAL A 190 2.31 -17.21 -18.92
CA VAL A 190 3.02 -17.06 -17.64
C VAL A 190 2.07 -17.32 -16.47
N THR A 191 2.60 -17.99 -15.46
CA THR A 191 1.96 -18.20 -14.14
C THR A 191 2.97 -17.99 -13.03
N ALA A 192 2.53 -17.88 -11.79
CA ALA A 192 3.43 -17.68 -10.66
C ALA A 192 3.01 -18.51 -9.43
N SER A 193 4.00 -19.01 -8.72
CA SER A 193 3.87 -19.30 -7.29
C SER A 193 4.28 -18.07 -6.47
N ARG A 194 4.27 -18.16 -5.16
CA ARG A 194 4.63 -17.04 -4.29
C ARG A 194 6.04 -16.47 -4.54
N LEU A 195 7.00 -17.30 -4.94
CA LEU A 195 8.43 -16.95 -5.05
C LEU A 195 9.05 -17.26 -6.43
N VAL A 196 8.27 -17.81 -7.37
CA VAL A 196 8.78 -18.26 -8.67
C VAL A 196 7.80 -17.89 -9.77
N GLY A 197 8.32 -17.24 -10.83
CA GLY A 197 7.61 -17.08 -12.08
C GLY A 197 7.87 -18.23 -13.03
N LEU A 198 6.82 -18.73 -13.67
CA LEU A 198 6.90 -19.79 -14.67
C LEU A 198 6.48 -19.24 -16.01
N HIS A 199 7.30 -19.50 -17.02
CA HIS A 199 7.03 -19.17 -18.40
C HIS A 199 6.91 -20.43 -19.22
N ARG A 200 6.00 -20.41 -20.19
CA ARG A 200 5.85 -21.40 -21.24
C ARG A 200 5.75 -20.67 -22.57
N TRP A 201 6.56 -21.03 -23.51
CA TRP A 201 6.65 -20.45 -24.83
C TRP A 201 6.45 -21.51 -25.91
N THR A 202 5.51 -21.31 -26.82
CA THR A 202 5.33 -22.16 -28.02
C THR A 202 5.95 -21.45 -29.20
N PHE A 203 6.98 -22.06 -29.76
CA PHE A 203 7.79 -21.48 -30.85
C PHE A 203 7.38 -21.98 -32.22
N PRO A 204 7.49 -21.13 -33.25
CA PRO A 204 7.57 -21.60 -34.62
C PRO A 204 8.95 -22.28 -34.92
N ALA A 205 9.10 -22.93 -36.07
CA ALA A 205 10.39 -23.45 -36.51
C ALA A 205 11.39 -22.30 -36.71
N ALA A 206 12.56 -22.36 -36.06
CA ALA A 206 13.63 -21.37 -36.21
C ALA A 206 15.01 -21.99 -35.94
N GLU A 207 15.97 -21.71 -36.85
CA GLU A 207 17.36 -22.11 -36.62
C GLU A 207 17.99 -21.39 -35.44
N ASN A 208 17.55 -20.14 -35.18
CA ASN A 208 17.95 -19.33 -34.02
C ASN A 208 16.67 -18.83 -33.32
N ALA A 209 16.40 -19.42 -32.18
CA ALA A 209 15.37 -19.02 -31.22
C ALA A 209 16.03 -18.87 -29.86
N GLY A 210 15.33 -18.35 -28.88
CA GLY A 210 15.90 -18.23 -27.55
C GLY A 210 15.15 -17.32 -26.61
N MET A 211 15.85 -16.95 -25.55
CA MET A 211 15.40 -15.99 -24.53
C MET A 211 16.43 -14.87 -24.37
N VAL A 212 15.98 -13.64 -24.43
CA VAL A 212 16.71 -12.47 -23.92
C VAL A 212 16.67 -12.52 -22.40
N LEU A 213 17.80 -12.36 -21.73
CA LEU A 213 17.89 -11.99 -20.33
C LEU A 213 18.46 -10.58 -20.25
N ASP A 214 17.67 -9.62 -19.79
CA ASP A 214 18.10 -8.24 -19.60
C ASP A 214 18.15 -7.90 -18.11
N LEU A 215 19.31 -7.47 -17.65
CA LEU A 215 19.62 -7.16 -16.26
C LEU A 215 19.75 -5.67 -15.99
N VAL A 216 19.51 -4.82 -17.00
CA VAL A 216 19.72 -3.36 -16.93
C VAL A 216 18.40 -2.59 -17.02
N SER A 217 17.50 -3.03 -17.91
CA SER A 217 16.24 -2.33 -18.11
C SER A 217 15.33 -2.51 -16.92
N SER A 218 15.03 -1.42 -16.23
CA SER A 218 14.11 -1.38 -15.09
C SER A 218 13.70 0.06 -14.80
N LEU A 219 12.77 0.23 -13.87
CA LEU A 219 12.43 1.52 -13.30
C LEU A 219 13.44 1.87 -12.18
N GLY A 220 14.55 2.50 -12.52
CA GLY A 220 15.59 2.90 -11.59
C GLY A 220 16.96 3.02 -12.24
N ALA A 221 17.92 3.55 -11.50
CA ALA A 221 19.29 3.68 -11.98
C ALA A 221 20.05 2.36 -11.75
N TRP A 222 20.32 1.64 -12.82
CA TRP A 222 21.15 0.44 -12.76
C TRP A 222 22.58 0.76 -12.28
N GLN A 223 23.10 -0.09 -11.38
CA GLN A 223 24.43 0.04 -10.84
C GLN A 223 25.35 -1.11 -11.22
N GLU A 224 24.90 -2.34 -10.99
CA GLU A 224 25.72 -3.54 -11.15
C GLU A 224 24.84 -4.76 -11.44
N ALA A 225 25.39 -5.73 -12.18
CA ALA A 225 24.78 -7.05 -12.34
C ALA A 225 25.87 -8.13 -12.46
N GLU A 226 25.51 -9.35 -12.09
CA GLU A 226 26.28 -10.57 -12.34
C GLU A 226 25.42 -11.60 -13.05
N MET A 227 26.00 -12.26 -14.06
CA MET A 227 25.42 -13.41 -14.73
C MET A 227 26.42 -14.55 -14.78
N LYS A 228 26.13 -15.64 -14.11
CA LYS A 228 26.88 -16.87 -14.09
C LYS A 228 26.15 -17.97 -14.83
N VAL A 229 26.75 -18.51 -15.87
CA VAL A 229 26.27 -19.73 -16.53
C VAL A 229 26.72 -20.92 -15.67
N VAL A 230 25.77 -21.59 -15.04
CA VAL A 230 26.01 -22.73 -14.14
C VAL A 230 26.03 -24.05 -14.90
N SER A 231 25.15 -24.17 -15.90
CA SER A 231 25.09 -25.28 -16.84
C SER A 231 24.51 -24.79 -18.18
N ASP A 232 24.34 -25.70 -19.12
CA ASP A 232 23.70 -25.44 -20.41
C ASP A 232 22.17 -25.21 -20.32
N THR A 233 21.59 -25.34 -19.11
CA THR A 233 20.16 -25.11 -18.84
C THR A 233 19.92 -24.14 -17.66
N LEU A 234 20.98 -23.58 -17.03
CA LEU A 234 20.87 -22.83 -15.80
C LEU A 234 21.78 -21.59 -15.78
N VAL A 235 21.17 -20.42 -15.57
CA VAL A 235 21.86 -19.16 -15.30
C VAL A 235 21.44 -18.59 -13.96
N GLU A 236 22.36 -17.98 -13.23
CA GLU A 236 22.15 -17.39 -11.91
C GLU A 236 22.91 -16.08 -11.78
N GLY A 237 22.49 -15.23 -10.88
CA GLY A 237 23.16 -13.95 -10.62
C GLY A 237 22.31 -12.97 -9.86
N PHE A 238 22.62 -11.71 -10.05
CA PHE A 238 21.88 -10.61 -9.44
C PHE A 238 21.83 -9.37 -10.34
N SER A 239 20.93 -8.47 -10.02
CA SER A 239 20.91 -7.11 -10.56
C SER A 239 20.64 -6.12 -9.43
N ARG A 240 21.48 -5.05 -9.37
CA ARG A 240 21.46 -4.01 -8.35
C ARG A 240 21.06 -2.67 -8.94
N TYR A 241 20.15 -2.01 -8.28
CA TYR A 241 19.61 -0.73 -8.70
C TYR A 241 19.58 0.25 -7.55
N GLN A 242 19.70 1.52 -7.88
CA GLN A 242 19.34 2.62 -7.00
C GLN A 242 17.95 3.11 -7.37
N THR A 243 17.10 3.34 -6.38
CA THR A 243 15.81 4.02 -6.55
C THR A 243 16.03 5.43 -7.09
N ASN A 244 14.96 6.13 -7.48
CA ASN A 244 15.02 7.45 -8.12
C ASN A 244 16.10 8.35 -7.48
N PRO A 245 16.99 8.99 -8.27
CA PRO A 245 18.05 9.83 -7.75
C PRO A 245 17.57 10.96 -6.81
N LEU A 246 16.38 11.54 -7.03
CA LEU A 246 15.82 12.56 -6.13
C LEU A 246 15.46 11.98 -4.75
N VAL A 247 14.79 10.85 -4.72
CA VAL A 247 14.48 10.14 -3.47
C VAL A 247 15.74 9.55 -2.86
N ALA A 248 16.66 9.05 -3.68
CA ALA A 248 17.94 8.52 -3.22
C ALA A 248 18.86 9.62 -2.66
N ILE A 249 18.90 10.80 -3.27
CA ILE A 249 19.70 11.92 -2.74
C ILE A 249 19.18 12.33 -1.36
N VAL A 250 17.90 12.45 -1.18
CA VAL A 250 17.32 12.81 0.12
C VAL A 250 17.46 11.65 1.11
N ALA A 251 17.16 10.42 0.70
CA ALA A 251 17.34 9.24 1.54
C ALA A 251 18.81 9.01 1.91
N ASP A 252 19.75 9.20 0.97
CA ASP A 252 21.20 9.04 1.18
C ASP A 252 21.80 10.16 2.06
N MET A 253 21.21 11.38 2.01
CA MET A 253 21.57 12.47 2.93
C MET A 253 21.14 12.19 4.36
N VAL A 254 20.06 11.43 4.54
CA VAL A 254 19.46 11.15 5.85
C VAL A 254 19.91 9.78 6.39
N ASP A 255 20.14 8.79 5.53
CA ASP A 255 20.55 7.44 5.90
C ASP A 255 21.33 6.78 4.74
N PRO A 256 22.68 6.88 4.74
CA PRO A 256 23.52 6.40 3.64
C PRO A 256 23.30 4.93 3.34
N GLY A 257 23.05 4.59 2.06
CA GLY A 257 22.79 3.24 1.57
C GLY A 257 21.32 2.87 1.45
N THR A 258 20.41 3.72 1.89
CA THR A 258 18.97 3.56 1.58
C THR A 258 18.72 3.80 0.09
N GLY A 259 17.78 3.06 -0.49
CA GLY A 259 17.44 3.18 -1.91
C GLY A 259 18.27 2.32 -2.84
N ILE A 260 19.19 1.49 -2.35
CA ILE A 260 19.89 0.47 -3.15
C ILE A 260 19.21 -0.88 -2.93
N SER A 261 18.65 -1.45 -4.00
CA SER A 261 18.00 -2.76 -3.97
C SER A 261 18.71 -3.75 -4.88
N THR A 262 18.87 -4.98 -4.41
CA THR A 262 19.45 -6.07 -5.18
C THR A 262 18.41 -7.18 -5.31
N VAL A 263 18.13 -7.59 -6.55
CA VAL A 263 17.34 -8.79 -6.83
C VAL A 263 18.27 -9.88 -7.33
N TYR A 264 18.31 -10.99 -6.63
CA TYR A 264 19.02 -12.20 -7.01
C TYR A 264 18.08 -13.11 -7.80
N TYR A 265 18.62 -13.87 -8.76
CA TYR A 265 17.83 -14.76 -9.58
C TYR A 265 18.51 -16.11 -9.83
N SER A 266 17.67 -17.12 -10.08
CA SER A 266 18.04 -18.44 -10.58
C SER A 266 17.04 -18.83 -11.67
N ILE A 267 17.51 -18.88 -12.94
CA ILE A 267 16.67 -19.16 -14.12
C ILE A 267 17.07 -20.48 -14.72
N LYS A 268 16.14 -21.43 -14.78
CA LYS A 268 16.31 -22.73 -15.40
C LYS A 268 15.34 -22.92 -16.56
N LEU A 269 15.91 -23.27 -17.73
CA LEU A 269 15.16 -23.73 -18.88
C LEU A 269 15.12 -25.26 -18.93
N ASP A 270 14.09 -25.83 -19.52
CA ASP A 270 13.98 -27.27 -19.79
C ASP A 270 14.75 -27.66 -21.07
N ARG A 271 15.41 -26.71 -21.75
CA ARG A 271 16.18 -26.86 -22.98
C ARG A 271 17.61 -26.33 -22.79
N SER A 272 18.60 -27.04 -23.40
CA SER A 272 19.98 -26.56 -23.46
C SER A 272 20.12 -25.35 -24.38
N PHE A 273 20.94 -24.39 -23.98
CA PHE A 273 21.15 -23.13 -24.72
C PHE A 273 22.66 -22.80 -24.85
N THR A 274 22.97 -21.96 -25.81
CA THR A 274 24.26 -21.27 -25.93
C THR A 274 24.10 -19.81 -25.50
N VAL A 275 25.17 -19.19 -24.97
CA VAL A 275 25.11 -17.85 -24.40
C VAL A 275 25.91 -16.86 -25.24
N THR A 276 25.27 -15.76 -25.62
CA THR A 276 25.92 -14.58 -26.23
C THR A 276 25.65 -13.36 -25.39
N LYS A 277 26.66 -12.88 -24.64
CA LYS A 277 26.54 -11.67 -23.81
C LYS A 277 26.43 -10.39 -24.65
N PHE A 278 25.56 -9.44 -24.24
CA PHE A 278 25.45 -8.13 -24.89
C PHE A 278 26.73 -7.31 -24.77
N ASN A 279 27.34 -7.36 -23.60
CA ASN A 279 28.61 -6.71 -23.34
C ASN A 279 29.54 -7.69 -22.61
N PRO A 280 30.62 -8.18 -23.26
CA PRO A 280 31.54 -9.12 -22.65
C PRO A 280 32.29 -8.61 -21.42
N LYS A 281 32.30 -7.27 -21.19
CA LYS A 281 32.98 -6.63 -20.04
C LYS A 281 32.04 -6.30 -18.89
N ARG A 282 30.73 -6.39 -19.11
CA ARG A 282 29.70 -6.10 -18.11
C ARG A 282 28.58 -7.11 -18.27
N ASP A 283 28.09 -7.67 -17.19
CA ASP A 283 26.96 -8.61 -17.18
C ASP A 283 25.62 -7.85 -17.28
N THR A 284 25.43 -7.15 -18.42
CA THR A 284 24.21 -6.36 -18.67
C THR A 284 23.06 -7.20 -19.20
N GLY A 285 23.34 -8.42 -19.70
CA GLY A 285 22.38 -9.35 -20.25
C GLY A 285 22.98 -10.23 -21.34
N ALA A 286 22.17 -11.14 -21.85
CA ALA A 286 22.56 -12.11 -22.88
C ALA A 286 21.39 -12.63 -23.69
N PHE A 287 21.69 -13.14 -24.88
CA PHE A 287 20.86 -14.08 -25.59
C PHE A 287 21.20 -15.52 -25.12
N LEU A 288 20.20 -16.26 -24.72
CA LEU A 288 20.26 -17.71 -24.44
C LEU A 288 19.61 -18.41 -25.64
N SER A 289 20.42 -18.91 -26.58
CA SER A 289 19.96 -19.33 -27.90
C SER A 289 19.93 -20.86 -28.06
N PHE A 290 18.91 -21.32 -28.78
CA PHE A 290 18.70 -22.71 -29.20
C PHE A 290 17.98 -22.76 -30.56
N SER A 291 17.74 -23.94 -31.12
CA SER A 291 16.89 -24.12 -32.33
C SER A 291 15.54 -24.69 -31.93
N THR A 292 14.51 -24.43 -32.75
CA THR A 292 13.14 -24.92 -32.52
C THR A 292 12.57 -25.51 -33.79
N GLU A 293 11.70 -26.52 -33.63
CA GLU A 293 10.77 -27.00 -34.63
C GLU A 293 9.40 -26.31 -34.44
N ASP A 294 8.52 -26.39 -35.44
CA ASP A 294 7.19 -25.78 -35.34
C ASP A 294 6.34 -26.43 -34.24
N GLY A 295 5.83 -25.61 -33.33
CA GLY A 295 5.08 -26.06 -32.16
C GLY A 295 5.92 -26.53 -30.97
N ASP A 296 7.26 -26.35 -31.01
CA ASP A 296 8.12 -26.64 -29.84
C ASP A 296 7.75 -25.80 -28.64
N VAL A 297 7.57 -26.47 -27.51
CA VAL A 297 7.29 -25.83 -26.21
C VAL A 297 8.57 -25.77 -25.38
N VAL A 298 8.89 -24.60 -24.85
CA VAL A 298 10.01 -24.38 -23.93
C VAL A 298 9.49 -23.75 -22.64
N GLU A 299 9.87 -24.34 -21.49
CA GLU A 299 9.54 -23.81 -20.18
C GLU A 299 10.76 -23.19 -19.49
N ALA A 300 10.54 -22.03 -18.85
CA ALA A 300 11.51 -21.41 -17.96
C ALA A 300 10.92 -21.16 -16.57
N ARG A 301 11.75 -21.40 -15.54
CA ARG A 301 11.42 -21.17 -14.14
C ARG A 301 12.37 -20.12 -13.58
N VAL A 302 11.83 -19.01 -13.11
CA VAL A 302 12.56 -17.85 -12.59
C VAL A 302 12.29 -17.72 -11.11
N GLY A 303 13.20 -18.24 -10.29
CA GLY A 303 13.21 -17.98 -8.84
C GLY A 303 13.91 -16.64 -8.57
N ILE A 304 13.29 -15.78 -7.76
CA ILE A 304 13.92 -14.53 -7.30
C ILE A 304 14.09 -14.55 -5.79
N SER A 305 15.01 -13.70 -5.30
CA SER A 305 15.28 -13.50 -3.88
C SER A 305 15.80 -12.09 -3.65
N TYR A 306 15.52 -11.53 -2.48
CA TYR A 306 16.15 -10.31 -1.99
C TYR A 306 17.30 -10.59 -0.99
N ILE A 307 17.64 -11.87 -0.78
CA ILE A 307 18.67 -12.32 0.18
C ILE A 307 19.96 -12.70 -0.54
N SER A 308 19.89 -13.68 -1.47
CA SER A 308 21.09 -14.21 -2.15
C SER A 308 20.73 -15.05 -3.38
N VAL A 309 21.73 -15.32 -4.23
CA VAL A 309 21.62 -16.28 -5.36
C VAL A 309 21.25 -17.67 -4.88
N GLU A 310 21.82 -18.10 -3.76
CA GLU A 310 21.50 -19.41 -3.17
C GLU A 310 20.04 -19.50 -2.77
N GLN A 311 19.51 -18.43 -2.14
CA GLN A 311 18.10 -18.39 -1.77
C GLN A 311 17.19 -18.37 -3.00
N ALA A 312 17.53 -17.61 -4.06
CA ALA A 312 16.78 -17.64 -5.32
C ALA A 312 16.73 -19.05 -5.94
N ARG A 313 17.85 -19.79 -5.83
CA ARG A 313 17.91 -21.20 -6.24
C ARG A 313 16.99 -22.07 -5.39
N LEU A 314 17.05 -21.97 -4.06
CA LEU A 314 16.19 -22.73 -3.15
C LEU A 314 14.70 -22.43 -3.40
N ASN A 315 14.36 -21.16 -3.63
CA ASN A 315 13.00 -20.74 -3.97
C ASN A 315 12.54 -21.46 -5.26
N ARG A 316 13.36 -21.47 -6.32
CA ARG A 316 13.05 -22.14 -7.58
C ARG A 316 12.94 -23.65 -7.41
N GLU A 317 13.82 -24.25 -6.61
CA GLU A 317 13.87 -25.68 -6.39
C GLU A 317 12.68 -26.22 -5.58
N ALA A 318 12.07 -25.39 -4.75
CA ALA A 318 10.90 -25.74 -3.95
C ALA A 318 9.66 -26.16 -4.78
N ILE A 319 9.63 -25.84 -6.08
CA ILE A 319 8.54 -26.23 -6.98
C ILE A 319 9.02 -27.06 -8.18
N THR A 320 10.21 -27.66 -8.11
CA THR A 320 10.79 -28.40 -9.25
C THR A 320 9.99 -29.64 -9.64
N ASP A 321 9.28 -30.24 -8.71
CA ASP A 321 8.41 -31.40 -8.90
C ASP A 321 7.02 -31.07 -9.49
N LYS A 322 6.70 -29.80 -9.63
CA LYS A 322 5.40 -29.35 -10.14
C LYS A 322 5.46 -29.01 -11.63
N THR A 323 4.42 -29.38 -12.37
CA THR A 323 4.24 -28.90 -13.74
C THR A 323 3.71 -27.49 -13.79
N PHE A 324 3.72 -26.84 -14.96
CA PHE A 324 3.14 -25.52 -15.18
C PHE A 324 1.66 -25.49 -14.77
N GLU A 325 0.88 -26.51 -15.20
CA GLU A 325 -0.55 -26.62 -14.92
C GLU A 325 -0.84 -26.81 -13.42
N GLN A 326 0.03 -27.55 -12.71
CA GLN A 326 -0.13 -27.72 -11.27
C GLN A 326 0.07 -26.40 -10.53
N VAL A 327 1.09 -25.61 -10.87
CA VAL A 327 1.30 -24.28 -10.27
C VAL A 327 0.17 -23.33 -10.61
N GLN A 328 -0.25 -23.31 -11.87
CA GLN A 328 -1.40 -22.50 -12.33
C GLN A 328 -2.68 -22.85 -11.57
N THR A 329 -2.98 -24.14 -11.41
CA THR A 329 -4.17 -24.63 -10.70
C THR A 329 -4.11 -24.27 -9.22
N GLU A 330 -2.98 -24.43 -8.56
CA GLU A 330 -2.78 -24.07 -7.17
C GLU A 330 -2.99 -22.54 -6.96
N THR A 331 -2.42 -21.75 -7.85
CA THR A 331 -2.55 -20.28 -7.78
C THR A 331 -3.99 -19.84 -8.03
N LYS A 332 -4.67 -20.44 -9.02
CA LYS A 332 -6.11 -20.25 -9.25
C LYS A 332 -6.93 -20.59 -7.99
N HIS A 333 -6.59 -21.72 -7.34
CA HIS A 333 -7.29 -22.15 -6.12
C HIS A 333 -7.10 -21.15 -4.97
N GLN A 334 -5.91 -20.59 -4.78
CA GLN A 334 -5.66 -19.62 -3.73
C GLN A 334 -6.42 -18.31 -3.97
N TRP A 335 -6.47 -17.82 -5.20
CA TRP A 335 -7.29 -16.68 -5.55
C TRP A 335 -8.78 -16.95 -5.28
N ASN A 336 -9.29 -18.08 -5.74
CA ASN A 336 -10.69 -18.46 -5.48
C ASN A 336 -10.98 -18.59 -3.98
N ARG A 337 -10.04 -19.09 -3.18
CA ARG A 337 -10.19 -19.18 -1.72
C ARG A 337 -10.40 -17.81 -1.08
N LEU A 338 -9.62 -16.81 -1.48
CA LEU A 338 -9.75 -15.44 -0.93
C LEU A 338 -10.98 -14.72 -1.49
N LEU A 339 -11.20 -14.76 -2.79
CA LEU A 339 -12.39 -14.17 -3.41
C LEU A 339 -13.68 -14.74 -2.84
N SER A 340 -13.70 -16.05 -2.49
CA SER A 340 -14.86 -16.73 -1.91
C SER A 340 -15.23 -16.24 -0.50
N ARG A 341 -14.35 -15.47 0.16
CA ARG A 341 -14.67 -14.85 1.46
C ARG A 341 -15.65 -13.69 1.34
N VAL A 342 -15.82 -13.17 0.14
CA VAL A 342 -16.82 -12.13 -0.17
C VAL A 342 -17.94 -12.78 -0.98
N ARG A 343 -19.16 -12.76 -0.44
CA ARG A 343 -20.36 -13.30 -1.10
C ARG A 343 -21.36 -12.21 -1.28
N VAL A 344 -21.73 -11.96 -2.52
CA VAL A 344 -22.71 -10.94 -2.87
C VAL A 344 -23.72 -11.48 -3.86
N GLU A 345 -24.92 -10.93 -3.82
CA GLU A 345 -25.98 -11.12 -4.81
C GLU A 345 -26.32 -9.75 -5.40
N SER A 346 -26.38 -9.67 -6.71
CA SER A 346 -26.79 -8.47 -7.44
C SER A 346 -27.47 -8.90 -8.73
N ASP A 347 -28.39 -8.08 -9.21
CA ASP A 347 -29.00 -8.23 -10.53
C ASP A 347 -28.07 -7.71 -11.66
N SER A 348 -26.94 -7.09 -11.29
CA SER A 348 -25.93 -6.53 -12.19
C SER A 348 -24.66 -7.38 -12.17
N ASP A 349 -24.39 -8.09 -13.24
CA ASP A 349 -23.11 -8.80 -13.44
C ASP A 349 -21.91 -7.83 -13.44
N GLU A 350 -22.11 -6.60 -13.94
CA GLU A 350 -21.07 -5.56 -13.97
C GLU A 350 -20.65 -5.15 -12.55
N ASP A 351 -21.60 -5.00 -11.62
CA ASP A 351 -21.28 -4.66 -10.23
C ASP A 351 -20.56 -5.80 -9.52
N ILE A 352 -20.93 -7.04 -9.82
CA ILE A 352 -20.24 -8.23 -9.32
C ILE A 352 -18.79 -8.25 -9.84
N ASP A 353 -18.58 -8.04 -11.13
CA ASP A 353 -17.26 -8.03 -11.74
C ASP A 353 -16.41 -6.85 -11.21
N ARG A 354 -16.99 -5.65 -11.02
CA ARG A 354 -16.33 -4.50 -10.38
C ARG A 354 -15.87 -4.83 -8.96
N LEU A 355 -16.75 -5.44 -8.16
CA LEU A 355 -16.44 -5.81 -6.79
C LEU A 355 -15.28 -6.82 -6.72
N TYR A 356 -15.36 -7.93 -7.46
CA TYR A 356 -14.32 -8.95 -7.42
C TYR A 356 -12.99 -8.45 -8.02
N THR A 357 -13.04 -7.54 -8.99
CA THR A 357 -11.84 -6.87 -9.52
C THR A 357 -11.20 -5.99 -8.44
N ALA A 358 -11.99 -5.19 -7.71
CA ALA A 358 -11.48 -4.38 -6.62
C ALA A 358 -10.92 -5.24 -5.47
N VAL A 359 -11.59 -6.36 -5.12
CA VAL A 359 -11.07 -7.32 -4.13
C VAL A 359 -9.74 -7.90 -4.59
N TYR A 360 -9.58 -8.28 -5.87
CA TYR A 360 -8.32 -8.76 -6.42
C TYR A 360 -7.21 -7.71 -6.27
N HIS A 361 -7.44 -6.46 -6.71
CA HIS A 361 -6.45 -5.39 -6.59
C HIS A 361 -6.01 -5.17 -5.15
N SER A 362 -6.95 -5.12 -4.20
CA SER A 362 -6.65 -4.93 -2.76
C SER A 362 -5.80 -6.06 -2.14
N LEU A 363 -5.72 -7.23 -2.78
CA LEU A 363 -4.96 -8.39 -2.30
C LEU A 363 -3.59 -8.56 -2.98
N LEU A 364 -3.18 -7.62 -3.83
CA LEU A 364 -1.87 -7.63 -4.47
C LEU A 364 -0.78 -7.07 -3.56
N ALA A 365 -1.12 -6.17 -2.62
CA ALA A 365 -0.21 -5.55 -1.65
C ALA A 365 -0.83 -5.56 -0.23
N PRO A 366 -0.02 -5.51 0.85
CA PRO A 366 1.43 -5.72 0.87
C PRO A 366 1.82 -7.15 0.49
N ALA A 367 3.04 -7.34 0.01
CA ALA A 367 3.53 -8.65 -0.41
C ALA A 367 4.26 -9.41 0.72
N ASP A 368 4.17 -10.72 0.72
CA ASP A 368 4.87 -11.63 1.64
C ASP A 368 6.30 -11.87 1.16
N TYR A 369 7.25 -11.21 1.77
CA TYR A 369 8.69 -11.31 1.49
C TYR A 369 9.38 -12.40 2.32
N THR A 370 8.65 -13.20 3.08
CA THR A 370 9.22 -14.38 3.74
C THR A 370 9.59 -15.43 2.70
N GLU A 371 10.86 -15.67 2.51
CA GLU A 371 11.33 -16.65 1.54
C GLU A 371 11.21 -18.11 2.05
N GLY A 372 11.37 -19.08 1.17
CA GLY A 372 11.03 -20.49 1.42
C GLY A 372 11.69 -21.11 2.66
N THR A 373 12.80 -20.56 3.12
CA THR A 373 13.53 -20.98 4.33
C THR A 373 13.10 -20.27 5.62
N GLY A 374 12.10 -19.38 5.55
CA GLY A 374 11.64 -18.56 6.69
C GLY A 374 12.51 -17.33 6.94
N PHE A 375 13.44 -17.00 6.04
CA PHE A 375 14.25 -15.80 6.10
C PHE A 375 13.67 -14.70 5.20
N PHE A 376 14.03 -13.45 5.51
CA PHE A 376 13.67 -12.28 4.71
C PHE A 376 14.78 -11.23 4.74
N SER A 377 14.85 -10.40 3.70
CA SER A 377 15.68 -9.21 3.70
C SER A 377 14.95 -8.09 4.45
N GLY A 378 15.53 -7.59 5.51
CA GLY A 378 14.92 -6.50 6.29
C GLY A 378 14.95 -5.17 5.55
N ALA A 379 13.93 -4.33 5.83
CA ALA A 379 13.84 -2.98 5.29
C ALA A 379 14.64 -1.95 6.14
N ASP A 380 15.76 -2.37 6.73
CA ASP A 380 16.61 -1.53 7.57
C ASP A 380 17.64 -0.68 6.81
N GLY A 381 17.65 -0.78 5.48
CA GLY A 381 18.64 -0.13 4.61
C GLY A 381 20.04 -0.72 4.70
N LYS A 382 20.26 -1.76 5.53
CA LYS A 382 21.59 -2.34 5.77
C LYS A 382 21.80 -3.65 5.04
N GLY A 383 20.75 -4.16 4.35
CA GLY A 383 20.80 -5.43 3.63
C GLY A 383 20.98 -6.65 4.57
N GLN A 384 20.52 -6.54 5.81
CA GLN A 384 20.60 -7.65 6.76
C GLN A 384 19.50 -8.66 6.49
N THR A 385 19.81 -9.94 6.74
CA THR A 385 18.86 -11.03 6.65
C THR A 385 18.36 -11.37 8.04
N TYR A 386 17.04 -11.48 8.19
CA TYR A 386 16.36 -11.84 9.41
C TYR A 386 15.58 -13.14 9.24
N GLN A 387 15.15 -13.75 10.33
CA GLN A 387 14.35 -14.96 10.32
C GLN A 387 13.06 -14.77 11.09
N THR A 388 11.95 -15.15 10.48
CA THR A 388 10.65 -15.17 11.13
C THR A 388 10.56 -16.30 12.15
N GLN A 389 9.79 -16.10 13.23
CA GLN A 389 9.54 -17.11 14.27
C GLN A 389 8.03 -17.42 14.34
N GLY A 390 7.50 -18.03 13.29
CA GLY A 390 6.11 -18.43 13.23
C GLY A 390 5.15 -17.35 12.70
N TRP A 391 5.67 -16.24 12.17
CA TRP A 391 4.95 -15.17 11.47
C TRP A 391 5.52 -14.96 10.06
N ARG A 392 4.91 -14.10 9.26
CA ARG A 392 5.38 -13.75 7.91
C ARG A 392 5.69 -12.28 7.79
N TYR A 393 6.75 -11.95 7.07
CA TYR A 393 7.18 -10.58 6.83
C TYR A 393 6.49 -10.01 5.59
N TYR A 394 5.61 -9.03 5.82
CA TYR A 394 4.91 -8.29 4.79
C TYR A 394 5.53 -6.91 4.59
N THR A 395 5.75 -6.52 3.34
CA THR A 395 6.25 -5.20 2.96
C THR A 395 5.81 -4.85 1.53
N ASP A 396 6.32 -3.76 0.96
CA ASP A 396 5.87 -3.21 -0.30
C ASP A 396 4.39 -2.74 -0.26
N ASP A 397 4.02 -2.14 0.86
CA ASP A 397 2.75 -1.47 1.01
C ASP A 397 2.86 -0.01 0.52
N TRP A 398 3.57 0.20 -0.60
CA TRP A 398 3.83 1.48 -1.24
C TRP A 398 4.06 2.61 -0.24
N CYS A 399 2.97 3.16 0.32
CA CYS A 399 2.99 4.03 1.48
C CYS A 399 1.77 3.77 2.36
N MET A 400 1.98 3.52 3.64
CA MET A 400 0.89 3.27 4.59
C MET A 400 0.00 4.51 4.78
N TRP A 401 0.45 5.69 4.32
CA TRP A 401 -0.36 6.91 4.29
C TRP A 401 -1.61 6.77 3.40
N ASP A 402 -1.51 5.96 2.34
CA ASP A 402 -2.63 5.65 1.46
C ASP A 402 -3.47 4.51 2.05
N THR A 403 -2.81 3.39 2.36
CA THR A 403 -3.47 2.10 2.61
C THR A 403 -4.12 1.98 3.99
N TYR A 404 -3.66 2.73 5.01
CA TYR A 404 -4.27 2.70 6.34
C TYR A 404 -5.73 3.14 6.37
N ARG A 405 -6.16 3.93 5.38
CA ARG A 405 -7.50 4.53 5.31
C ARG A 405 -8.58 3.53 4.91
N THR A 406 -8.23 2.58 4.04
CA THR A 406 -9.19 1.63 3.45
C THR A 406 -8.65 0.20 3.40
N SER A 407 -7.48 -0.06 2.80
CA SER A 407 -6.95 -1.41 2.58
C SER A 407 -6.75 -2.17 3.89
N HIS A 408 -6.11 -1.58 4.90
CA HIS A 408 -5.89 -2.26 6.18
C HIS A 408 -7.18 -2.54 6.96
N PRO A 409 -8.14 -1.60 7.10
CA PRO A 409 -9.47 -1.92 7.62
C PRO A 409 -10.17 -3.05 6.85
N TRP A 410 -10.00 -3.11 5.52
CA TRP A 410 -10.55 -4.19 4.69
C TRP A 410 -9.89 -5.53 5.01
N PHE A 411 -8.57 -5.60 5.17
CA PHE A 411 -7.86 -6.84 5.50
C PHE A 411 -8.31 -7.43 6.83
N THR A 412 -8.68 -6.61 7.81
CA THR A 412 -9.22 -7.11 9.08
C THR A 412 -10.53 -7.86 8.91
N LEU A 413 -11.24 -7.63 7.81
CA LEU A 413 -12.52 -8.30 7.50
C LEU A 413 -12.31 -9.59 6.70
N ILE A 414 -11.42 -9.58 5.71
CA ILE A 414 -11.33 -10.70 4.76
C ILE A 414 -10.11 -11.59 4.95
N GLU A 415 -9.05 -11.10 5.58
CA GLU A 415 -7.81 -11.86 5.86
C GLU A 415 -7.35 -11.68 7.30
N PRO A 416 -8.20 -12.04 8.30
CA PRO A 416 -7.85 -11.85 9.72
C PRO A 416 -6.52 -12.49 10.11
N GLU A 417 -6.13 -13.59 9.43
CA GLU A 417 -4.90 -14.32 9.69
C GLU A 417 -3.60 -13.55 9.40
N VAL A 418 -3.63 -12.54 8.50
CA VAL A 418 -2.42 -11.79 8.13
C VAL A 418 -2.22 -10.51 8.95
N ASN A 419 -3.24 -10.05 9.68
CA ASN A 419 -3.17 -8.75 10.35
C ASN A 419 -2.13 -8.69 11.47
N SER A 420 -2.00 -9.75 12.26
CA SER A 420 -0.93 -9.84 13.27
C SER A 420 0.46 -9.85 12.65
N ASP A 421 0.62 -10.52 11.51
CA ASP A 421 1.90 -10.61 10.80
C ASP A 421 2.27 -9.27 10.17
N ILE A 422 1.30 -8.53 9.61
CA ILE A 422 1.51 -7.17 9.10
C ILE A 422 1.92 -6.23 10.25
N ALA A 423 1.22 -6.27 11.39
CA ALA A 423 1.59 -5.49 12.57
C ALA A 423 2.99 -5.85 13.07
N GLN A 424 3.33 -7.16 13.15
CA GLN A 424 4.68 -7.62 13.53
C GLN A 424 5.74 -7.16 12.52
N SER A 425 5.42 -7.10 11.24
CA SER A 425 6.35 -6.60 10.20
C SER A 425 6.70 -5.13 10.43
N ILE A 426 5.72 -4.30 10.78
CA ILE A 426 5.93 -2.89 11.14
C ILE A 426 6.76 -2.79 12.41
N VAL A 427 6.42 -3.56 13.45
CA VAL A 427 7.16 -3.60 14.72
C VAL A 427 8.61 -4.03 14.50
N HIS A 428 8.84 -5.00 13.62
CA HIS A 428 10.20 -5.44 13.27
C HIS A 428 11.05 -4.31 12.70
N THR A 429 10.48 -3.37 11.95
CA THR A 429 11.26 -2.22 11.45
C THR A 429 11.79 -1.35 12.58
N TYR A 430 11.05 -1.22 13.69
CA TYR A 430 11.53 -0.58 14.90
C TYR A 430 12.65 -1.38 15.58
N GLU A 431 12.49 -2.70 15.73
CA GLU A 431 13.50 -3.59 16.32
C GLU A 431 14.83 -3.52 15.56
N ALA A 432 14.76 -3.51 14.22
CA ALA A 432 15.93 -3.54 13.35
C ALA A 432 16.59 -2.15 13.17
N GLY A 433 15.78 -1.09 13.06
CA GLY A 433 16.23 0.25 12.66
C GLY A 433 16.02 1.35 13.72
N GLY A 434 15.37 1.03 14.85
CA GLY A 434 15.08 1.98 15.94
C GLY A 434 13.92 2.95 15.67
N TRP A 435 13.24 2.80 14.53
CA TRP A 435 12.07 3.58 14.13
C TRP A 435 11.08 2.72 13.34
N MET A 436 9.78 2.88 13.55
CA MET A 436 8.76 2.29 12.70
C MET A 436 8.72 3.01 11.36
N GLN A 437 8.77 2.25 10.27
CA GLN A 437 8.76 2.77 8.91
C GLN A 437 7.34 3.00 8.43
N LYS A 438 7.14 4.00 7.54
CA LYS A 438 5.81 4.37 7.02
C LYS A 438 5.64 4.11 5.52
N CYS A 439 6.73 4.17 4.74
CA CYS A 439 6.70 3.98 3.28
C CYS A 439 7.88 3.10 2.86
N THR A 440 7.70 1.78 2.91
CA THR A 440 8.75 0.80 2.61
C THR A 440 8.70 0.41 1.14
N TRP A 441 9.85 0.53 0.45
CA TRP A 441 9.95 0.20 -0.96
C TRP A 441 10.96 -0.91 -1.22
N ASN A 442 10.61 -1.90 -2.05
CA ASN A 442 11.53 -2.95 -2.52
C ASN A 442 12.33 -3.65 -1.41
N ALA A 443 11.77 -3.82 -0.23
CA ALA A 443 12.49 -4.41 0.92
C ALA A 443 13.83 -3.71 1.26
N VAL A 444 14.01 -2.44 0.87
CA VAL A 444 15.30 -1.73 1.07
C VAL A 444 15.27 -0.68 2.16
N GLY A 445 14.11 -0.29 2.65
CA GLY A 445 14.00 0.70 3.70
C GLY A 445 12.89 1.71 3.47
N ASP A 446 12.80 2.65 4.40
CA ASP A 446 11.80 3.69 4.43
C ASP A 446 12.18 4.85 3.53
N SER A 447 11.36 5.16 2.54
CA SER A 447 11.54 6.35 1.71
C SER A 447 11.31 7.64 2.49
N ARG A 448 10.62 7.55 3.64
CA ARG A 448 10.22 8.66 4.50
C ARG A 448 9.31 9.70 3.85
N VAL A 449 8.82 9.43 2.64
CA VAL A 449 7.83 10.30 2.00
C VAL A 449 6.52 10.27 2.77
N MET A 450 5.63 11.21 2.48
CA MET A 450 4.35 11.41 3.14
C MET A 450 4.43 11.85 4.61
N THR A 451 3.31 12.37 5.09
CA THR A 451 3.23 13.03 6.38
C THR A 451 2.83 12.06 7.51
N ALA A 452 3.17 12.44 8.73
CA ALA A 452 2.78 11.81 9.99
C ALA A 452 3.21 10.33 10.15
N ASN A 453 2.49 9.55 10.97
CA ASN A 453 2.81 8.18 11.37
C ASN A 453 1.62 7.22 11.13
N PRO A 454 1.17 7.02 9.88
CA PRO A 454 -0.02 6.21 9.56
C PRO A 454 0.10 4.75 10.01
N GLN A 455 1.31 4.21 10.12
CA GLN A 455 1.57 2.86 10.63
C GLN A 455 1.05 2.63 12.05
N PHE A 456 0.92 3.69 12.86
CA PHE A 456 0.34 3.58 14.21
C PHE A 456 -1.15 3.24 14.15
N CYS A 457 -1.86 3.78 13.18
CA CYS A 457 -3.28 3.46 12.97
C CYS A 457 -3.46 2.00 12.54
N ILE A 458 -2.55 1.44 11.73
CA ILE A 458 -2.58 0.03 11.32
C ILE A 458 -2.38 -0.89 12.52
N ILE A 459 -1.36 -0.62 13.35
CA ILE A 459 -1.08 -1.39 14.57
C ILE A 459 -2.25 -1.30 15.54
N ALA A 460 -2.78 -0.09 15.78
CA ALA A 460 -3.94 0.12 16.65
C ALA A 460 -5.17 -0.62 16.13
N ASN A 461 -5.46 -0.53 14.83
CA ASN A 461 -6.58 -1.24 14.21
C ASN A 461 -6.48 -2.76 14.42
N SER A 462 -5.30 -3.35 14.17
CA SER A 462 -5.07 -4.78 14.38
C SER A 462 -5.28 -5.16 15.85
N PHE A 463 -4.67 -4.42 16.78
CA PHE A 463 -4.78 -4.70 18.21
C PHE A 463 -6.21 -4.58 18.72
N LEU A 464 -6.92 -3.49 18.41
CA LEU A 464 -8.29 -3.25 18.85
C LEU A 464 -9.26 -4.34 18.40
N ARG A 465 -9.03 -4.91 17.23
CA ARG A 465 -9.86 -6.00 16.66
C ARG A 465 -9.46 -7.41 17.13
N GLY A 466 -8.49 -7.53 18.06
CA GLY A 466 -8.06 -8.81 18.62
C GLY A 466 -7.00 -9.55 17.79
N PHE A 467 -6.40 -8.91 16.79
CA PHE A 467 -5.25 -9.47 16.05
C PHE A 467 -3.97 -9.07 16.78
N ASP A 468 -3.68 -9.71 17.90
CA ASP A 468 -2.69 -9.33 18.87
C ASP A 468 -1.46 -10.29 18.94
N LYS A 469 -1.30 -11.17 17.93
CA LYS A 469 -0.16 -12.09 17.85
C LYS A 469 1.10 -11.41 17.29
N PHE A 470 1.46 -10.25 17.84
CA PHE A 470 2.68 -9.51 17.58
C PHE A 470 3.26 -8.98 18.89
N ASN A 471 4.48 -8.46 18.88
CA ASN A 471 5.12 -7.94 20.09
C ASN A 471 4.50 -6.60 20.52
N ILE A 472 3.49 -6.67 21.38
CA ILE A 472 2.67 -5.53 21.84
C ILE A 472 3.52 -4.53 22.64
N ASP A 473 4.43 -4.99 23.49
CA ASP A 473 5.29 -4.11 24.31
C ASP A 473 6.26 -3.33 23.40
N THR A 474 6.91 -4.00 22.45
CA THR A 474 7.78 -3.33 21.47
C THR A 474 6.97 -2.41 20.54
N ALA A 475 5.74 -2.78 20.19
CA ALA A 475 4.84 -1.89 19.44
C ALA A 475 4.57 -0.61 20.21
N TRP A 476 4.25 -0.73 21.51
CA TRP A 476 4.05 0.41 22.39
C TRP A 476 5.29 1.31 22.46
N GLU A 477 6.48 0.73 22.70
CA GLU A 477 7.74 1.48 22.76
C GLU A 477 8.00 2.27 21.47
N GLY A 478 7.82 1.62 20.30
CA GLY A 478 8.02 2.26 19.00
C GLY A 478 6.99 3.35 18.71
N MET A 479 5.71 3.13 19.06
CA MET A 479 4.65 4.14 18.93
C MET A 479 4.91 5.33 19.86
N LEU A 480 5.26 5.09 21.13
CA LEU A 480 5.57 6.15 22.11
C LEU A 480 6.77 6.99 21.63
N LYS A 481 7.86 6.33 21.25
CA LYS A 481 9.04 7.03 20.71
C LYS A 481 8.67 7.89 19.49
N GLY A 482 8.00 7.31 18.50
CA GLY A 482 7.63 8.03 17.28
C GLY A 482 6.62 9.15 17.50
N SER A 483 5.86 9.11 18.63
CA SER A 483 4.93 10.17 19.00
C SER A 483 5.55 11.30 19.80
N MET A 484 6.70 11.06 20.46
CA MET A 484 7.33 12.01 21.39
C MET A 484 8.67 12.54 20.90
N GLU A 485 9.31 11.85 19.99
CA GLU A 485 10.64 12.18 19.48
C GLU A 485 10.62 12.43 17.99
N ASP A 486 11.59 13.21 17.51
CA ASP A 486 11.94 13.36 16.11
C ASP A 486 13.22 12.56 15.80
N SER A 487 13.41 12.15 14.54
CA SER A 487 14.65 11.49 14.15
C SER A 487 15.86 12.45 14.26
N GLU A 488 17.00 11.91 14.70
CA GLU A 488 18.25 12.68 14.92
C GLU A 488 18.83 13.34 13.65
N ASN A 489 18.34 12.99 12.47
CA ASN A 489 18.71 13.60 11.20
C ASN A 489 17.56 14.47 10.71
N PRO A 490 17.51 15.74 11.13
CA PRO A 490 16.52 16.67 10.59
C PRO A 490 16.72 16.80 9.07
N ALA A 491 15.61 16.87 8.37
CA ALA A 491 15.60 17.24 6.97
C ALA A 491 16.27 18.61 6.77
N PRO A 492 16.70 18.93 5.54
CA PRO A 492 17.21 20.26 5.22
C PRO A 492 16.28 21.37 5.75
N ASP A 493 16.86 22.52 6.12
CA ASP A 493 16.11 23.68 6.62
C ASP A 493 14.83 23.93 5.80
N GLY A 494 13.68 23.98 6.46
CA GLY A 494 12.38 24.19 5.86
C GLY A 494 11.57 22.94 5.51
N MET A 495 12.06 21.73 5.85
CA MET A 495 11.37 20.44 5.59
C MET A 495 11.33 19.57 6.84
N CYS A 496 11.13 20.15 8.00
CA CYS A 496 11.34 19.49 9.29
C CYS A 496 10.33 18.35 9.60
N GLY A 497 9.37 18.10 8.75
CA GLY A 497 8.37 17.05 8.98
C GLY A 497 8.29 16.00 7.88
N TYR A 498 8.58 16.36 6.64
CA TYR A 498 8.31 15.51 5.47
C TYR A 498 9.11 14.21 5.46
N PHE A 499 10.40 14.27 5.84
CA PHE A 499 11.28 13.10 5.84
C PHE A 499 11.57 12.54 7.24
N ASN A 500 10.81 12.94 8.25
CA ASN A 500 11.02 12.49 9.63
C ASN A 500 10.36 11.14 9.89
N ARG A 501 10.95 10.36 10.79
CA ARG A 501 10.41 9.09 11.27
C ARG A 501 9.64 9.24 12.58
N GLY A 502 9.46 10.44 13.07
CA GLY A 502 8.80 10.74 14.33
C GLY A 502 7.89 11.94 14.22
N THR A 503 7.63 12.57 15.35
CA THR A 503 6.76 13.73 15.46
C THR A 503 7.60 15.01 15.55
N PRO A 504 7.35 16.03 14.71
CA PRO A 504 8.10 17.28 14.74
C PRO A 504 8.10 17.96 16.11
N PRO A 505 9.23 18.53 16.56
CA PRO A 505 9.30 19.25 17.84
C PRO A 505 8.25 20.35 17.98
N ASP A 506 7.95 21.10 16.92
CA ASP A 506 6.91 22.12 16.93
C ASP A 506 5.55 21.55 17.36
N TYR A 507 5.18 20.33 16.88
CA TYR A 507 3.93 19.71 17.31
C TYR A 507 3.95 19.30 18.79
N VAL A 508 5.05 18.75 19.26
CA VAL A 508 5.22 18.32 20.67
C VAL A 508 5.20 19.52 21.59
N GLU A 509 5.89 20.60 21.24
CA GLU A 509 6.06 21.78 22.09
C GLU A 509 4.88 22.76 22.05
N ARG A 510 4.24 22.91 20.88
CA ARG A 510 3.24 23.98 20.59
C ARG A 510 1.86 23.43 20.32
N GLY A 511 1.71 22.14 20.12
CA GLY A 511 0.46 21.53 19.70
C GLY A 511 0.12 21.74 18.21
N PHE A 512 1.06 22.24 17.40
CA PHE A 512 0.89 22.34 15.95
C PHE A 512 2.24 22.43 15.23
N VAL A 513 2.30 22.00 13.99
CA VAL A 513 3.45 22.20 13.10
C VAL A 513 3.33 23.56 12.43
N SER A 514 4.37 24.38 12.53
CA SER A 514 4.36 25.73 11.98
C SER A 514 4.84 25.78 10.53
N MET A 515 4.45 26.86 9.81
CA MET A 515 5.00 27.19 8.50
C MET A 515 6.51 27.45 8.52
N ASP A 516 7.07 27.84 9.67
CA ASP A 516 8.53 27.97 9.87
C ASP A 516 9.23 26.62 9.91
N CYS A 517 8.49 25.54 10.19
CA CYS A 517 9.00 24.19 10.20
C CYS A 517 8.85 23.54 8.82
N ASP A 518 7.67 23.63 8.22
CA ASP A 518 7.39 23.09 6.90
C ASP A 518 6.34 23.90 6.16
N VAL A 519 6.76 24.63 5.15
CA VAL A 519 5.88 25.52 4.36
C VAL A 519 4.85 24.73 3.55
N ASP A 520 5.18 23.50 3.15
CA ASP A 520 4.36 22.74 2.22
C ASP A 520 3.32 21.85 2.95
N GLN A 521 3.55 21.48 4.23
CA GLN A 521 2.74 20.47 4.89
C GLN A 521 2.34 20.77 6.34
N SER A 522 2.60 21.96 6.86
CA SER A 522 2.45 22.29 8.29
C SER A 522 1.08 21.97 8.87
N ALA A 523 0.00 22.40 8.21
CA ALA A 523 -1.36 22.13 8.68
C ALA A 523 -1.74 20.66 8.52
N SER A 524 -1.47 20.04 7.37
CA SER A 524 -1.78 18.62 7.18
C SER A 524 -1.06 17.72 8.18
N MET A 525 0.22 17.99 8.48
CA MET A 525 0.95 17.26 9.52
C MET A 525 0.29 17.37 10.88
N THR A 526 -0.17 18.56 11.26
CA THR A 526 -0.85 18.74 12.55
C THR A 526 -2.11 17.89 12.65
N LEU A 527 -2.95 17.89 11.59
CA LEU A 527 -4.19 17.15 11.57
C LEU A 527 -3.93 15.63 11.61
N GLU A 528 -2.99 15.16 10.83
CA GLU A 528 -2.67 13.74 10.76
C GLU A 528 -1.96 13.23 12.03
N HIS A 529 -1.06 14.02 12.64
CA HIS A 529 -0.51 13.67 13.95
C HIS A 529 -1.59 13.65 15.04
N ALA A 530 -2.59 14.54 15.00
CA ALA A 530 -3.72 14.50 15.92
C ALA A 530 -4.53 13.19 15.77
N HIS A 531 -4.73 12.70 14.55
CA HIS A 531 -5.35 11.39 14.33
C HIS A 531 -4.44 10.24 14.81
N ASN A 532 -3.14 10.31 14.57
CA ASN A 532 -2.20 9.30 15.08
C ASN A 532 -2.21 9.25 16.59
N ASP A 533 -2.25 10.39 17.27
CA ASP A 533 -2.38 10.46 18.74
C ASP A 533 -3.65 9.76 19.24
N TRP A 534 -4.77 9.93 18.54
CA TRP A 534 -5.97 9.19 18.89
C TRP A 534 -5.78 7.67 18.74
N CYS A 535 -5.10 7.22 17.67
CA CYS A 535 -4.78 5.80 17.50
C CYS A 535 -3.88 5.28 18.64
N VAL A 536 -2.87 6.07 19.02
CA VAL A 536 -1.97 5.74 20.15
C VAL A 536 -2.73 5.71 21.47
N ALA A 537 -3.66 6.66 21.70
CA ALA A 537 -4.51 6.67 22.89
C ALA A 537 -5.35 5.39 23.00
N ARG A 538 -6.02 4.99 21.91
CA ARG A 538 -6.81 3.76 21.86
C ARG A 538 -5.98 2.50 22.10
N PHE A 539 -4.75 2.45 21.55
CA PHE A 539 -3.81 1.37 21.82
C PHE A 539 -3.39 1.36 23.30
N ALA A 540 -3.02 2.52 23.85
CA ALA A 540 -2.60 2.68 25.24
C ALA A 540 -3.72 2.27 26.22
N GLU A 541 -4.96 2.67 25.96
CA GLU A 541 -6.13 2.31 26.75
C GLU A 541 -6.30 0.78 26.82
N LYS A 542 -6.30 0.09 25.67
CA LYS A 542 -6.38 -1.38 25.60
C LYS A 542 -5.17 -2.07 26.21
N HIS A 543 -4.00 -1.43 26.18
CA HIS A 543 -2.74 -1.92 26.77
C HIS A 543 -2.60 -1.54 28.25
N ASN A 544 -3.67 -1.04 28.91
CA ASN A 544 -3.71 -0.63 30.32
C ASN A 544 -2.72 0.50 30.70
N LYS A 545 -2.36 1.37 29.75
CA LYS A 545 -1.52 2.56 29.93
C LYS A 545 -2.39 3.82 30.08
N ARG A 546 -3.24 3.90 31.11
CA ARG A 546 -4.30 4.91 31.23
C ARG A 546 -3.80 6.36 31.17
N ASP A 547 -2.74 6.70 31.93
CA ASP A 547 -2.20 8.07 31.93
C ASP A 547 -1.73 8.51 30.53
N TRP A 548 -1.14 7.59 29.77
CA TRP A 548 -0.75 7.84 28.39
C TRP A 548 -1.96 7.92 27.45
N ALA A 549 -2.99 7.12 27.70
CA ALA A 549 -4.23 7.23 26.92
C ALA A 549 -4.86 8.60 27.10
N ASP A 550 -5.00 9.09 28.34
CA ASP A 550 -5.55 10.42 28.65
C ASP A 550 -4.70 11.54 28.02
N PHE A 551 -3.37 11.42 28.10
CA PHE A 551 -2.44 12.37 27.46
C PHE A 551 -2.66 12.45 25.96
N PHE A 552 -2.68 11.31 25.26
CA PHE A 552 -2.83 11.26 23.81
C PHE A 552 -4.25 11.62 23.36
N TYR A 553 -5.30 11.27 24.12
CA TYR A 553 -6.67 11.76 23.82
C TYR A 553 -6.75 13.29 23.91
N LYS A 554 -6.10 13.92 24.89
CA LYS A 554 -6.02 15.38 24.97
C LYS A 554 -5.26 15.96 23.78
N ARG A 555 -4.10 15.37 23.42
CA ARG A 555 -3.26 15.85 22.31
C ARG A 555 -3.92 15.63 20.94
N SER A 556 -4.77 14.62 20.80
CA SER A 556 -5.53 14.37 19.57
C SER A 556 -6.50 15.50 19.19
N LYS A 557 -6.78 16.44 20.10
CA LYS A 557 -7.57 17.65 19.83
C LYS A 557 -6.76 18.79 19.21
N ASN A 558 -5.47 18.63 19.01
CA ASN A 558 -4.57 19.65 18.48
C ASN A 558 -4.90 20.08 17.04
N TYR A 559 -5.71 19.32 16.30
CA TYR A 559 -6.23 19.74 15.00
C TYR A 559 -6.93 21.12 15.07
N ALA A 560 -7.61 21.41 16.19
CA ALA A 560 -8.33 22.68 16.40
C ALA A 560 -7.39 23.92 16.38
N ASN A 561 -6.08 23.74 16.62
CA ASN A 561 -5.11 24.84 16.57
C ASN A 561 -4.97 25.48 15.20
N HIS A 562 -5.33 24.78 14.13
CA HIS A 562 -5.34 25.31 12.76
C HIS A 562 -6.69 25.84 12.31
N PHE A 563 -7.78 25.65 13.05
CA PHE A 563 -9.06 26.18 12.66
C PHE A 563 -9.14 27.69 12.88
N ASN A 564 -9.55 28.40 11.84
CA ASN A 564 -9.72 29.84 11.89
C ASN A 564 -11.21 30.19 11.69
N ASP A 565 -11.86 30.73 12.73
CA ASP A 565 -13.28 31.04 12.73
C ASP A 565 -13.67 32.08 11.69
N GLU A 566 -12.77 33.01 11.35
CA GLU A 566 -13.05 34.10 10.34
C GLU A 566 -13.15 33.49 8.94
N TYR A 567 -12.27 32.55 8.62
CA TYR A 567 -12.28 31.88 7.31
C TYR A 567 -13.21 30.65 7.30
N GLY A 568 -13.44 30.03 8.46
CA GLY A 568 -14.18 28.76 8.57
C GLY A 568 -13.41 27.55 8.01
N PHE A 569 -12.07 27.59 8.04
CA PHE A 569 -11.17 26.60 7.45
C PHE A 569 -9.98 26.29 8.37
N MET A 570 -9.33 25.16 8.12
CA MET A 570 -7.99 24.90 8.65
C MET A 570 -6.99 25.79 7.93
N VAL A 571 -6.29 26.65 8.67
CA VAL A 571 -5.37 27.67 8.13
C VAL A 571 -3.97 27.44 8.70
N PRO A 572 -2.91 27.43 7.86
CA PRO A 572 -1.55 27.33 8.34
C PRO A 572 -1.13 28.49 9.25
N LYS A 573 -0.26 28.20 10.23
CA LYS A 573 0.25 29.19 11.20
C LYS A 573 1.77 29.24 11.23
N TYR A 574 2.30 30.42 11.60
CA TYR A 574 3.69 30.60 11.96
C TYR A 574 3.94 30.32 13.45
N ARG A 575 5.22 30.13 13.85
CA ARG A 575 5.61 29.87 15.26
C ARG A 575 5.15 30.93 16.24
N ASP A 576 5.03 32.19 15.79
CA ASP A 576 4.56 33.30 16.60
C ASP A 576 3.02 33.30 16.80
N GLY A 577 2.33 32.29 16.25
CA GLY A 577 0.88 32.17 16.32
C GLY A 577 0.12 32.96 15.26
N SER A 578 0.81 33.74 14.42
CA SER A 578 0.16 34.46 13.32
C SER A 578 -0.26 33.51 12.19
N TRP A 579 -1.41 33.78 11.59
CA TRP A 579 -1.94 33.03 10.48
C TRP A 579 -1.21 33.34 9.17
N LEU A 580 -1.23 32.37 8.24
CA LEU A 580 -0.73 32.55 6.88
C LEU A 580 -1.37 33.79 6.24
N LYS A 581 -0.56 34.74 5.79
CA LYS A 581 -1.03 35.99 5.14
C LYS A 581 -1.53 35.68 3.74
N ASN A 582 -2.61 36.38 3.35
CA ASN A 582 -3.25 36.20 2.04
C ASN A 582 -3.71 34.77 1.79
N PHE A 583 -4.18 34.09 2.85
CA PHE A 583 -4.69 32.76 2.78
C PHE A 583 -5.79 32.62 1.71
N SER A 584 -5.70 31.55 0.92
CA SER A 584 -6.77 31.08 0.02
C SER A 584 -7.05 29.61 0.35
N PRO A 585 -8.32 29.20 0.51
CA PRO A 585 -8.63 27.80 0.82
C PRO A 585 -8.27 26.82 -0.31
N THR A 586 -7.92 27.30 -1.50
CA THR A 586 -7.46 26.54 -2.66
C THR A 586 -5.94 26.61 -2.86
N SER A 587 -5.18 27.27 -1.95
CA SER A 587 -3.73 27.26 -1.98
C SER A 587 -3.20 25.93 -1.41
N PRO A 588 -2.18 25.30 -2.02
CA PRO A 588 -1.52 24.12 -1.47
C PRO A 588 -0.60 24.43 -0.29
N ASP A 589 -0.33 25.74 0.01
CA ASP A 589 0.60 26.13 1.07
C ASP A 589 0.18 25.57 2.43
N GLY A 590 1.03 24.70 3.01
CA GLY A 590 0.81 24.04 4.28
C GLY A 590 0.01 22.74 4.20
N PHE A 591 -0.27 22.22 3.00
CA PHE A 591 -1.09 21.01 2.80
C PHE A 591 -0.43 20.00 1.87
N CYS A 592 -0.33 18.76 2.32
CA CYS A 592 0.23 17.64 1.58
C CYS A 592 -0.71 17.23 0.43
N GLU A 593 -0.26 17.38 -0.82
CA GLU A 593 -0.99 16.98 -2.04
C GLU A 593 -2.43 17.52 -2.16
N ALA A 594 -2.77 18.54 -1.40
CA ALA A 594 -4.13 19.05 -1.28
C ALA A 594 -4.17 20.53 -0.94
N ASP A 595 -5.30 20.97 -0.43
CA ASP A 595 -5.56 22.34 0.02
C ASP A 595 -6.43 22.35 1.30
N SER A 596 -6.79 23.53 1.76
CA SER A 596 -7.61 23.68 2.96
C SER A 596 -9.05 23.18 2.80
N TRP A 597 -9.61 23.20 1.58
CA TRP A 597 -10.92 22.60 1.33
C TRP A 597 -10.95 21.13 1.68
N LYS A 598 -9.92 20.38 1.27
CA LYS A 598 -9.78 18.93 1.52
C LYS A 598 -9.42 18.67 2.99
N TYR A 599 -8.37 19.31 3.50
CA TYR A 599 -7.88 19.03 4.85
C TYR A 599 -8.77 19.56 5.98
N THR A 600 -9.71 20.48 5.74
CA THR A 600 -10.68 20.86 6.78
C THR A 600 -11.51 19.66 7.26
N TRP A 601 -11.69 18.63 6.44
CA TRP A 601 -12.40 17.41 6.78
C TRP A 601 -11.50 16.32 7.41
N SER A 602 -10.17 16.50 7.39
CA SER A 602 -9.20 15.46 7.83
C SER A 602 -9.10 15.37 9.35
N VAL A 603 -10.25 15.19 10.00
CA VAL A 603 -10.41 14.96 11.45
C VAL A 603 -11.29 13.71 11.66
N PRO A 604 -10.91 12.53 11.11
CA PRO A 604 -11.80 11.36 11.11
C PRO A 604 -12.06 10.79 12.52
N HIS A 605 -11.20 11.11 13.49
CA HIS A 605 -11.30 10.63 14.87
C HIS A 605 -12.20 11.46 15.77
N ASP A 606 -12.61 12.66 15.32
CA ASP A 606 -13.43 13.59 16.13
C ASP A 606 -14.41 14.38 15.26
N ILE A 607 -15.24 13.68 14.51
CA ILE A 607 -16.22 14.32 13.61
C ILE A 607 -17.18 15.25 14.37
N CYS A 608 -17.64 14.85 15.57
CA CYS A 608 -18.53 15.68 16.35
C CYS A 608 -17.84 16.95 16.86
N GLY A 609 -16.56 16.87 17.25
CA GLY A 609 -15.75 18.05 17.56
C GLY A 609 -15.58 18.97 16.36
N LEU A 610 -15.38 18.42 15.17
CA LEU A 610 -15.32 19.20 13.93
C LEU A 610 -16.68 19.88 13.59
N VAL A 611 -17.79 19.16 13.81
CA VAL A 611 -19.15 19.75 13.64
C VAL A 611 -19.35 20.95 14.56
N ASP A 612 -18.98 20.80 15.84
CA ASP A 612 -19.06 21.90 16.83
C ASP A 612 -18.12 23.06 16.45
N LEU A 613 -16.91 22.76 15.98
CA LEU A 613 -15.92 23.76 15.56
C LEU A 613 -16.39 24.59 14.35
N ILE A 614 -17.03 23.96 13.37
CA ILE A 614 -17.61 24.64 12.20
C ILE A 614 -18.87 25.45 12.57
N GLY A 615 -19.49 25.13 13.72
CA GLY A 615 -20.63 25.88 14.28
C GLY A 615 -21.97 25.17 14.14
N GLY A 616 -21.95 23.84 14.22
CA GLY A 616 -23.12 22.96 14.32
C GLY A 616 -23.59 22.39 12.98
N ASN A 617 -24.57 21.46 13.07
CA ASN A 617 -25.03 20.63 11.95
C ASN A 617 -25.39 21.42 10.67
N ASP A 618 -26.09 22.57 10.80
CA ASP A 618 -26.56 23.32 9.64
C ASP A 618 -25.39 23.95 8.86
N LYS A 619 -24.39 24.49 9.56
CA LYS A 619 -23.20 25.07 8.91
C LYS A 619 -22.31 23.98 8.33
N PHE A 620 -22.19 22.85 9.04
CA PHE A 620 -21.44 21.70 8.58
C PHE A 620 -22.06 21.12 7.29
N GLU A 621 -23.40 20.96 7.24
CA GLU A 621 -24.10 20.53 6.03
C GLU A 621 -23.88 21.51 4.87
N ALA A 622 -24.07 22.80 5.11
CA ALA A 622 -23.89 23.82 4.07
C ALA A 622 -22.46 23.81 3.48
N LYS A 623 -21.44 23.64 4.35
CA LYS A 623 -20.05 23.60 3.92
C LYS A 623 -19.72 22.29 3.15
N LEU A 624 -20.31 21.16 3.52
CA LEU A 624 -20.20 19.91 2.74
C LEU A 624 -20.89 20.06 1.37
N ASP A 625 -22.10 20.67 1.34
CA ASP A 625 -22.82 20.90 0.09
C ASP A 625 -22.00 21.78 -0.88
N GLU A 626 -21.36 22.84 -0.38
CA GLU A 626 -20.44 23.69 -1.15
C GLU A 626 -19.21 22.91 -1.64
N PHE A 627 -18.58 22.10 -0.77
CA PHE A 627 -17.42 21.28 -1.11
C PHE A 627 -17.68 20.35 -2.30
N PHE A 628 -18.85 19.69 -2.34
CA PHE A 628 -19.21 18.80 -3.45
C PHE A 628 -19.75 19.57 -4.66
N SER A 629 -20.58 20.61 -4.48
CA SER A 629 -21.17 21.35 -5.61
C SER A 629 -20.15 22.15 -6.41
N ASP A 630 -19.13 22.67 -5.75
CA ASP A 630 -18.09 23.51 -6.36
C ASP A 630 -16.90 22.67 -6.88
N GLY A 631 -16.96 21.33 -6.72
CA GLY A 631 -16.01 20.39 -7.29
C GLY A 631 -14.66 20.36 -6.56
N HIS A 632 -14.65 20.61 -5.24
CA HIS A 632 -13.45 20.50 -4.42
C HIS A 632 -13.13 19.04 -4.04
N PHE A 633 -14.13 18.14 -4.05
CA PHE A 633 -13.93 16.71 -3.79
C PHE A 633 -13.14 16.05 -4.91
N ASP A 634 -12.18 15.25 -4.53
CA ASP A 634 -11.34 14.48 -5.46
C ASP A 634 -11.27 13.01 -5.03
N VAL A 635 -11.98 12.15 -5.75
CA VAL A 635 -12.00 10.70 -5.47
C VAL A 635 -10.65 10.03 -5.72
N THR A 636 -9.68 10.73 -6.31
CA THR A 636 -8.33 10.25 -6.55
C THR A 636 -7.35 10.59 -5.42
N ASN A 637 -7.80 11.37 -4.42
CA ASN A 637 -6.94 11.84 -3.33
C ASN A 637 -7.41 11.26 -1.98
N GLN A 638 -6.56 10.52 -1.31
CA GLN A 638 -6.86 9.76 -0.09
C GLN A 638 -7.38 10.62 1.08
N PRO A 639 -6.92 11.85 1.33
CA PRO A 639 -7.51 12.72 2.35
C PRO A 639 -9.03 12.92 2.22
N ASP A 640 -9.58 12.82 1.00
CA ASP A 640 -11.00 13.01 0.73
C ASP A 640 -11.85 11.74 0.91
N PHE A 641 -11.26 10.57 0.98
CA PHE A 641 -11.94 9.27 0.93
C PHE A 641 -13.10 9.12 1.91
N HIS A 642 -13.00 9.65 3.12
CA HIS A 642 -14.03 9.54 4.15
C HIS A 642 -15.13 10.61 4.06
N VAL A 643 -14.88 11.70 3.31
CA VAL A 643 -15.76 12.90 3.31
C VAL A 643 -17.20 12.60 2.86
N PRO A 644 -17.47 11.73 1.85
CA PRO A 644 -18.84 11.40 1.45
C PRO A 644 -19.70 10.81 2.57
N TRP A 645 -19.11 10.19 3.59
CA TRP A 645 -19.83 9.59 4.71
C TRP A 645 -20.13 10.56 5.86
N LEU A 646 -19.59 11.79 5.83
CA LEU A 646 -19.73 12.74 6.93
C LEU A 646 -21.16 13.24 7.13
N TYR A 647 -22.00 13.26 6.09
CA TYR A 647 -23.42 13.58 6.23
C TYR A 647 -24.16 12.64 7.20
N SER A 648 -23.73 11.41 7.33
CA SER A 648 -24.34 10.43 8.25
C SER A 648 -24.23 10.86 9.71
N PHE A 649 -23.15 11.56 10.10
CA PHE A 649 -22.95 12.05 11.47
C PHE A 649 -23.90 13.17 11.88
N ILE A 650 -24.44 13.90 10.91
CA ILE A 650 -25.44 14.95 11.14
C ILE A 650 -26.86 14.52 10.78
N GLY A 651 -27.11 13.19 10.72
CA GLY A 651 -28.43 12.63 10.46
C GLY A 651 -28.92 12.75 9.01
N LYS A 652 -28.02 12.94 8.06
CA LYS A 652 -28.33 13.11 6.61
C LYS A 652 -27.86 11.91 5.78
N ALA A 653 -28.00 10.69 6.28
CA ALA A 653 -27.52 9.47 5.63
C ALA A 653 -28.01 9.28 4.18
N SER A 654 -29.20 9.81 3.82
CA SER A 654 -29.67 9.78 2.43
C SER A 654 -28.77 10.57 1.47
N LYS A 655 -28.20 11.71 1.92
CA LYS A 655 -27.22 12.47 1.10
C LYS A 655 -25.96 11.67 0.87
N THR A 656 -25.43 10.98 1.90
CA THR A 656 -24.32 10.05 1.75
C THR A 656 -24.64 8.99 0.70
N GLN A 657 -25.82 8.36 0.79
CA GLN A 657 -26.23 7.28 -0.12
C GLN A 657 -26.25 7.76 -1.58
N ASP A 658 -26.95 8.87 -1.85
CA ASP A 658 -27.08 9.42 -3.21
C ASP A 658 -25.71 9.83 -3.76
N LEU A 659 -24.87 10.45 -2.91
CA LEU A 659 -23.52 10.89 -3.30
C LEU A 659 -22.60 9.71 -3.62
N VAL A 660 -22.52 8.70 -2.76
CA VAL A 660 -21.67 7.52 -2.97
C VAL A 660 -22.12 6.77 -4.22
N ALA A 661 -23.44 6.62 -4.45
CA ALA A 661 -23.97 6.00 -5.67
C ALA A 661 -23.51 6.76 -6.93
N ASN A 662 -23.57 8.08 -6.92
CA ASN A 662 -23.12 8.93 -8.03
C ASN A 662 -21.61 8.81 -8.26
N LEU A 663 -20.80 8.80 -7.18
CA LEU A 663 -19.35 8.65 -7.28
C LEU A 663 -18.97 7.29 -7.88
N VAL A 664 -19.57 6.21 -7.40
CA VAL A 664 -19.33 4.86 -7.95
C VAL A 664 -19.71 4.80 -9.44
N GLY A 665 -20.89 5.31 -9.80
CA GLY A 665 -21.39 5.26 -11.19
C GLY A 665 -20.60 6.11 -12.18
N ASN A 666 -20.01 7.24 -11.71
CA ASN A 666 -19.31 8.17 -12.59
C ASN A 666 -17.81 7.87 -12.74
N HIS A 667 -17.18 7.25 -11.72
CA HIS A 667 -15.73 7.14 -11.66
C HIS A 667 -15.19 5.71 -11.79
N PHE A 668 -16.03 4.68 -11.60
CA PHE A 668 -15.58 3.29 -11.61
C PHE A 668 -16.32 2.46 -12.66
N HIS A 669 -15.58 1.80 -13.55
CA HIS A 669 -16.16 0.96 -14.62
C HIS A 669 -15.17 -0.16 -15.03
N LEU A 670 -15.61 -1.12 -15.87
CA LEU A 670 -14.80 -2.28 -16.25
C LEU A 670 -13.83 -2.02 -17.44
N GLY A 671 -13.73 -0.80 -17.94
CA GLY A 671 -12.77 -0.43 -18.97
C GLY A 671 -11.32 -0.37 -18.44
N SER A 672 -10.34 -0.39 -19.33
CA SER A 672 -8.92 -0.29 -18.92
C SER A 672 -8.57 1.01 -18.18
N ASN A 673 -9.38 2.06 -18.33
CA ASN A 673 -9.30 3.31 -17.57
C ASN A 673 -10.37 3.39 -16.47
N GLY A 674 -10.79 2.25 -15.92
CA GLY A 674 -11.92 2.13 -15.00
C GLY A 674 -11.64 2.53 -13.55
N LEU A 675 -10.45 3.03 -13.25
CA LEU A 675 -10.10 3.68 -11.99
C LEU A 675 -9.90 5.19 -12.20
N PRO A 676 -10.35 6.04 -11.28
CA PRO A 676 -10.27 7.50 -11.42
C PRO A 676 -8.86 8.06 -11.32
N GLY A 677 -7.98 7.41 -10.56
CA GLY A 677 -6.59 7.77 -10.30
C GLY A 677 -5.77 6.55 -9.93
N ASN A 678 -4.62 6.76 -9.31
CA ASN A 678 -3.78 5.69 -8.79
C ASN A 678 -4.58 4.76 -7.88
N ASP A 679 -4.35 3.46 -7.99
CA ASP A 679 -4.97 2.49 -7.07
C ASP A 679 -4.30 2.48 -5.68
N ASP A 680 -3.05 2.97 -5.61
CA ASP A 680 -2.24 3.12 -4.39
C ASP A 680 -2.27 1.87 -3.51
N ALA A 681 -1.66 0.82 -4.06
CA ALA A 681 -1.59 -0.49 -3.39
C ALA A 681 -2.97 -1.05 -2.97
N GLY A 682 -3.98 -0.83 -3.81
CA GLY A 682 -5.35 -1.27 -3.58
C GLY A 682 -6.19 -0.38 -2.68
N SER A 683 -5.72 0.82 -2.35
CA SER A 683 -6.43 1.76 -1.46
C SER A 683 -7.72 2.29 -2.10
N THR A 684 -7.64 2.71 -3.38
CA THR A 684 -8.80 3.17 -4.17
C THR A 684 -9.78 2.02 -4.45
N SER A 685 -9.25 0.83 -4.77
CA SER A 685 -10.08 -0.37 -4.93
C SER A 685 -10.79 -0.76 -3.62
N ALA A 686 -10.14 -0.65 -2.46
CA ALA A 686 -10.77 -0.90 -1.16
C ALA A 686 -11.87 0.14 -0.84
N TRP A 687 -11.68 1.41 -1.24
CA TRP A 687 -12.74 2.42 -1.16
C TRP A 687 -13.99 1.98 -1.96
N LEU A 688 -13.79 1.51 -3.19
CA LEU A 688 -14.88 1.01 -4.03
C LEU A 688 -15.59 -0.20 -3.39
N ILE A 689 -14.82 -1.13 -2.79
CA ILE A 689 -15.40 -2.30 -2.09
C ILE A 689 -16.35 -1.84 -0.98
N PHE A 690 -15.89 -0.94 -0.11
CA PHE A 690 -16.73 -0.41 0.96
C PHE A 690 -17.96 0.32 0.44
N ALA A 691 -17.80 1.13 -0.60
CA ALA A 691 -18.90 1.85 -1.24
C ALA A 691 -19.97 0.90 -1.78
N LEU A 692 -19.55 -0.15 -2.51
CA LEU A 692 -20.48 -1.18 -3.06
C LEU A 692 -21.16 -1.99 -1.97
N LEU A 693 -20.46 -2.32 -0.88
CA LEU A 693 -20.99 -3.11 0.23
C LEU A 693 -21.88 -2.31 1.19
N GLY A 694 -21.83 -0.97 1.13
CA GLY A 694 -22.69 -0.09 1.90
C GLY A 694 -22.26 0.13 3.35
N PHE A 695 -20.95 0.13 3.64
CA PHE A 695 -20.38 0.56 4.93
C PHE A 695 -18.99 1.12 4.73
N TYR A 696 -18.49 1.92 5.70
CA TYR A 696 -17.17 2.57 5.53
C TYR A 696 -16.44 2.79 6.86
N PRO A 697 -15.11 2.57 6.93
CA PRO A 697 -14.29 2.85 8.11
C PRO A 697 -13.91 4.34 8.15
N VAL A 698 -14.83 5.23 8.56
CA VAL A 698 -14.58 6.68 8.58
C VAL A 698 -13.38 7.04 9.47
N THR A 699 -13.18 6.28 10.56
CA THR A 699 -12.07 6.48 11.50
C THR A 699 -11.08 5.32 11.40
N PRO A 700 -10.10 5.37 10.48
CA PRO A 700 -9.06 4.34 10.40
C PRO A 700 -8.28 4.25 11.72
N GLY A 701 -7.86 3.05 12.08
CA GLY A 701 -7.27 2.81 13.41
C GLY A 701 -8.28 2.48 14.50
N GLY A 702 -9.59 2.69 14.23
CA GLY A 702 -10.70 2.30 15.08
C GLY A 702 -11.29 0.95 14.74
N ASP A 703 -12.36 0.59 15.45
CA ASP A 703 -13.06 -0.68 15.34
C ASP A 703 -14.51 -0.54 14.85
N THR A 704 -14.91 0.65 14.41
CA THR A 704 -16.29 0.99 14.02
C THR A 704 -16.41 1.27 12.52
N TYR A 705 -17.62 1.05 11.98
CA TYR A 705 -18.00 1.37 10.61
C TYR A 705 -19.28 2.19 10.58
N ILE A 706 -19.38 3.12 9.65
CA ILE A 706 -20.63 3.79 9.33
C ILE A 706 -21.39 2.95 8.31
N MET A 707 -22.66 2.70 8.58
CA MET A 707 -23.54 1.97 7.66
C MET A 707 -24.18 2.90 6.64
N ASN A 708 -24.25 2.44 5.41
CA ASN A 708 -25.02 3.02 4.32
C ASN A 708 -25.80 1.91 3.58
N ALA A 709 -26.60 2.24 2.60
CA ALA A 709 -27.18 1.22 1.74
C ALA A 709 -26.12 0.68 0.75
N PRO A 710 -26.08 -0.63 0.47
CA PRO A 710 -25.30 -1.20 -0.62
C PRO A 710 -25.68 -0.58 -1.96
N GLN A 711 -24.74 -0.34 -2.84
CA GLN A 711 -24.94 0.24 -4.16
C GLN A 711 -25.26 -0.80 -5.23
#